data_9b711b520676a93ed03307ba35f950e4
#
_entry.id   9b711b520676a93ed03307ba35f950e4
#
_cell.length_a   1.000
_cell.length_b   1.000
_cell.length_c   1.000
_cell.angle_alpha   90.00
_cell.angle_beta   90.00
_cell.angle_gamma   90.00
#
_symmetry.space_group_name_H-M   'P 1'
#
loop_
_entity.id
_entity.type
_entity.pdbx_description
1 polymer ?
#
loop_
_entity_poly.entity_id
_entity_poly.type
_entity_poly.pdbx_seq_one_letter_code
_entity_poly.pdbx_strand_id
1 'polypeptide(L)'
;MSDHSSHRRFDGTLVTAPFGGENVERTARDEYRTLLDKHDSEDVLVITGAPTSTDTFREALGEELPGAATPYVTSPVVHATEVLNQTDDRVILSDALRRELLHRFLADYEWETEYLQRASEQPSFIEDVDAVMGTITWQTVTPDETPELRDITAALDAFHEWLAEHDHIERGQLIPKALDVLMGDARGDVVDFDAVLAVEFEEFFSLDRAYLNALAGDCELVCIAEENASVRRTWVETGPVTDYVSFSESRRGASEAPSTRPAATATYFADETVPADPDTGSVSVLATDSSDEQLAEVANEIEGLVAQPDWTYDDIAVATKQSGSTVTDAIEAFERTGIPTESTTVTGFGDDPAIRELLAAVRYLAVDDEDGVPDQCPELDTERLDHVREMDSLEDAIRWWATDARLKERIAERAAPLDARAQFGNVRRAFRMAEFLETTEFVDPTWECFKEMLERAHEYAPQQNQTSATDLNGGVRVDHLQAIKNESFRAVFLVNLVDSEYPGDPFLTRLFPTERVASMPDYPGVTELDGPNVDATFPTSSTASSRPFARYHTEHARRRLAIGAAAADEHLYCCLYEYEDAALEERVQASRFLTAAYEDLPWVTEADEPHITSEQAAEKYLLSRVDDALAEVRRANSQDVTVSLDEVEAELGEIQDLLEQSGSRGDDLREALRARVEFANGEVRR
;
A
#
# COMPACT_ATOMS: atom_id res chain seq x y z
N MET A 1 11.31 -27.40 -20.50
CA MET A 1 12.40 -26.96 -19.61
C MET A 1 13.08 -25.81 -20.31
N SER A 2 12.55 -24.60 -20.13
CA SER A 2 13.15 -23.36 -20.63
C SER A 2 14.43 -23.08 -19.85
N ASP A 3 15.45 -22.65 -20.56
CA ASP A 3 16.80 -22.36 -20.01
C ASP A 3 16.71 -21.27 -18.95
N HIS A 4 16.77 -21.65 -17.66
CA HIS A 4 16.68 -20.75 -16.49
C HIS A 4 17.83 -19.73 -16.38
N SER A 5 18.69 -19.63 -17.41
CA SER A 5 19.78 -18.65 -17.46
C SER A 5 19.39 -17.30 -18.09
N SER A 6 18.24 -17.21 -18.75
CA SER A 6 17.85 -16.02 -19.51
C SER A 6 17.55 -14.77 -18.65
N HIS A 7 17.18 -14.94 -17.40
CA HIS A 7 16.89 -13.83 -16.45
C HIS A 7 18.13 -13.32 -15.70
N ARG A 8 19.31 -13.87 -15.93
CA ARG A 8 20.56 -13.54 -15.22
C ARG A 8 21.62 -12.89 -16.09
N ARG A 9 21.48 -12.91 -17.41
CA ARG A 9 22.45 -12.35 -18.33
C ARG A 9 21.77 -11.47 -19.39
N PHE A 10 22.23 -10.22 -19.45
CA PHE A 10 21.70 -9.20 -20.34
C PHE A 10 22.77 -8.68 -21.28
N ASP A 11 22.41 -8.52 -22.56
CA ASP A 11 23.21 -7.77 -23.52
C ASP A 11 22.72 -6.32 -23.52
N GLY A 12 23.38 -5.50 -22.70
CA GLY A 12 22.99 -4.11 -22.45
C GLY A 12 23.83 -3.45 -21.39
N THR A 13 23.42 -2.26 -20.99
CA THR A 13 24.10 -1.44 -19.99
C THR A 13 23.33 -1.40 -18.68
N LEU A 14 23.98 -1.70 -17.56
CA LEU A 14 23.46 -1.43 -16.22
C LEU A 14 24.03 -0.11 -15.70
N VAL A 15 23.16 0.81 -15.31
CA VAL A 15 23.51 2.05 -14.62
C VAL A 15 23.04 1.95 -13.18
N THR A 16 23.96 1.98 -12.22
CA THR A 16 23.61 1.91 -10.80
C THR A 16 23.47 3.33 -10.24
N ALA A 17 22.26 3.71 -9.83
CA ALA A 17 21.98 4.99 -9.21
C ALA A 17 22.20 4.93 -7.69
N PRO A 18 22.77 5.97 -7.06
CA PRO A 18 22.86 6.06 -5.60
C PRO A 18 21.47 6.07 -4.94
N PHE A 19 21.40 5.60 -3.68
CA PHE A 19 20.15 5.61 -2.92
C PHE A 19 19.68 7.03 -2.59
N GLY A 20 18.38 7.21 -2.70
CA GLY A 20 17.64 8.37 -2.17
C GLY A 20 17.62 9.60 -3.06
N GLY A 21 16.70 10.49 -2.74
CA GLY A 21 16.42 11.70 -3.52
C GLY A 21 16.04 11.38 -4.96
N GLU A 22 16.19 12.34 -5.84
CA GLU A 22 15.89 12.21 -7.28
C GLU A 22 16.97 11.46 -8.09
N ASN A 23 17.83 10.68 -7.47
CA ASN A 23 18.96 10.07 -8.17
C ASN A 23 18.55 9.09 -9.27
N VAL A 24 17.53 8.27 -9.01
CA VAL A 24 17.00 7.32 -10.01
C VAL A 24 16.35 8.07 -11.15
N GLU A 25 15.51 9.05 -10.85
CA GLU A 25 14.81 9.87 -11.83
C GLU A 25 15.78 10.66 -12.70
N ARG A 26 16.73 11.37 -12.09
CA ARG A 26 17.79 12.11 -12.81
C ARG A 26 18.59 11.19 -13.72
N THR A 27 18.97 10.01 -13.22
CA THR A 27 19.67 9.01 -14.03
C THR A 27 18.78 8.56 -15.20
N ALA A 28 17.49 8.35 -14.97
CA ALA A 28 16.55 7.98 -16.02
C ALA A 28 16.41 9.08 -17.09
N ARG A 29 16.30 10.34 -16.68
CA ARG A 29 16.28 11.49 -17.61
C ARG A 29 17.54 11.56 -18.48
N ASP A 30 18.73 11.43 -17.87
CA ASP A 30 19.99 11.47 -18.58
C ASP A 30 20.16 10.33 -19.59
N GLU A 31 19.79 9.11 -19.20
CA GLU A 31 19.81 7.96 -20.10
C GLU A 31 18.76 8.06 -21.21
N TYR A 32 17.56 8.49 -20.88
CA TYR A 32 16.49 8.71 -21.87
C TYR A 32 16.90 9.75 -22.90
N ARG A 33 17.47 10.89 -22.48
CA ARG A 33 18.06 11.89 -23.38
C ARG A 33 19.13 11.30 -24.28
N THR A 34 19.99 10.44 -23.73
CA THR A 34 21.05 9.76 -24.51
C THR A 34 20.46 8.79 -25.55
N LEU A 35 19.34 8.16 -25.26
CA LEU A 35 18.63 7.32 -26.21
C LEU A 35 17.93 8.17 -27.30
N LEU A 36 17.33 9.32 -26.93
CA LEU A 36 16.71 10.23 -27.88
C LEU A 36 17.72 10.90 -28.85
N ASP A 37 18.98 10.95 -28.51
CA ASP A 37 20.03 11.38 -29.44
C ASP A 37 20.26 10.38 -30.60
N LYS A 38 19.77 9.14 -30.47
CA LYS A 38 19.97 8.04 -31.42
C LYS A 38 18.68 7.53 -32.05
N HIS A 39 17.56 7.61 -31.30
CA HIS A 39 16.27 7.02 -31.65
C HIS A 39 15.17 8.09 -31.56
N ASP A 40 14.11 7.93 -32.31
CA ASP A 40 12.91 8.77 -32.16
C ASP A 40 12.17 8.36 -30.88
N SER A 41 11.41 9.29 -30.27
CA SER A 41 10.72 9.04 -28.99
C SER A 41 9.68 7.89 -29.06
N GLU A 42 9.12 7.63 -30.21
CA GLU A 42 8.18 6.53 -30.47
C GLU A 42 8.88 5.16 -30.56
N ASP A 43 10.20 5.15 -30.79
CA ASP A 43 11.01 3.93 -30.87
C ASP A 43 11.68 3.58 -29.54
N VAL A 44 11.41 4.33 -28.46
CA VAL A 44 11.96 4.09 -27.12
C VAL A 44 10.86 3.66 -26.15
N LEU A 45 10.92 2.40 -25.71
CA LEU A 45 10.05 1.86 -24.68
C LEU A 45 10.67 2.05 -23.30
N VAL A 46 9.92 2.59 -22.34
CA VAL A 46 10.33 2.67 -20.94
C VAL A 46 9.52 1.69 -20.11
N ILE A 47 10.21 0.82 -19.34
CA ILE A 47 9.57 -0.16 -18.46
C ILE A 47 10.01 0.10 -17.01
N THR A 48 9.04 0.30 -16.11
CA THR A 48 9.27 0.53 -14.67
C THR A 48 9.15 -0.76 -13.86
N GLY A 49 9.87 -0.84 -12.75
CA GLY A 49 9.81 -1.99 -11.84
C GLY A 49 8.47 -2.16 -11.14
N ALA A 50 7.75 -1.06 -10.92
CA ALA A 50 6.42 -1.07 -10.30
C ALA A 50 5.40 -0.29 -11.15
N PRO A 51 4.14 -0.75 -11.22
CA PRO A 51 3.08 0.00 -11.90
C PRO A 51 2.84 1.42 -11.32
N THR A 52 3.06 1.60 -10.03
CA THR A 52 2.94 2.89 -9.33
C THR A 52 3.92 3.95 -9.82
N SER A 53 5.11 3.54 -10.21
CA SER A 53 6.15 4.46 -10.71
C SER A 53 5.94 4.88 -12.17
N THR A 54 4.97 4.31 -12.88
CA THR A 54 4.77 4.54 -14.32
C THR A 54 4.44 6.00 -14.63
N ASP A 55 3.57 6.61 -13.83
CA ASP A 55 3.13 7.99 -14.06
C ASP A 55 4.21 8.99 -13.66
N THR A 56 4.91 8.76 -12.54
CA THR A 56 6.06 9.56 -12.10
C THR A 56 7.12 9.64 -13.19
N PHE A 57 7.53 8.50 -13.75
CA PHE A 57 8.52 8.50 -14.83
C PHE A 57 7.96 9.03 -16.15
N ARG A 58 6.67 8.87 -16.43
CA ARG A 58 6.06 9.46 -17.63
C ARG A 58 6.09 10.97 -17.57
N GLU A 59 5.82 11.57 -16.42
CA GLU A 59 5.89 13.02 -16.21
C GLU A 59 7.34 13.51 -16.29
N ALA A 60 8.22 12.90 -15.50
CA ALA A 60 9.63 13.26 -15.45
C ALA A 60 10.35 13.20 -16.82
N LEU A 61 10.10 12.12 -17.59
CA LEU A 61 10.69 11.96 -18.92
C LEU A 61 9.98 12.80 -19.99
N GLY A 62 8.70 13.14 -19.77
CA GLY A 62 7.93 14.00 -20.66
C GLY A 62 8.51 15.41 -20.77
N GLU A 63 9.19 15.91 -19.73
CA GLU A 63 9.89 17.20 -19.75
C GLU A 63 11.05 17.23 -20.74
N GLU A 64 11.62 16.09 -21.10
CA GLU A 64 12.71 15.97 -22.07
C GLU A 64 12.23 16.01 -23.53
N LEU A 65 10.91 15.92 -23.76
CA LEU A 65 10.35 15.86 -25.10
C LEU A 65 9.90 17.22 -25.61
N PRO A 66 10.10 17.54 -26.89
CA PRO A 66 9.60 18.78 -27.47
C PRO A 66 8.09 18.73 -27.71
N GLY A 67 7.36 19.69 -27.19
CA GLY A 67 5.94 19.88 -27.50
C GLY A 67 5.00 19.01 -26.65
N ALA A 68 4.01 18.38 -27.28
CA ALA A 68 2.98 17.54 -26.62
C ALA A 68 3.27 16.03 -26.74
N ALA A 69 4.50 15.64 -27.10
CA ALA A 69 4.88 14.23 -27.14
C ALA A 69 4.91 13.66 -25.74
N THR A 70 4.44 12.42 -25.59
CA THR A 70 4.42 11.72 -24.30
C THR A 70 5.28 10.46 -24.42
N PRO A 71 6.22 10.19 -23.50
CA PRO A 71 7.00 8.97 -23.53
C PRO A 71 6.11 7.74 -23.32
N TYR A 72 6.45 6.64 -23.97
CA TYR A 72 5.75 5.40 -23.74
C TYR A 72 6.34 4.69 -22.51
N VAL A 73 5.69 4.88 -21.38
CA VAL A 73 6.10 4.32 -20.07
C VAL A 73 5.05 3.30 -19.63
N THR A 74 5.49 2.08 -19.32
CA THR A 74 4.63 0.97 -18.91
C THR A 74 5.31 0.07 -17.87
N SER A 75 4.63 -0.97 -17.41
CA SER A 75 5.21 -2.02 -16.54
C SER A 75 5.19 -3.38 -17.26
N PRO A 76 5.98 -4.39 -16.83
CA PRO A 76 6.03 -5.69 -17.48
C PRO A 76 4.66 -6.33 -17.66
N VAL A 77 3.80 -6.27 -16.63
CA VAL A 77 2.46 -6.88 -16.66
C VAL A 77 1.52 -6.15 -17.63
N VAL A 78 1.55 -4.82 -17.63
CA VAL A 78 0.70 -4.00 -18.51
C VAL A 78 1.10 -4.22 -19.97
N HIS A 79 2.40 -4.16 -20.27
CA HIS A 79 2.90 -4.43 -21.61
C HIS A 79 2.60 -5.88 -22.06
N ALA A 80 2.77 -6.87 -21.18
CA ALA A 80 2.41 -8.26 -21.49
C ALA A 80 0.92 -8.42 -21.79
N THR A 81 0.06 -7.65 -21.12
CA THR A 81 -1.38 -7.60 -21.41
C THR A 81 -1.65 -7.04 -22.80
N GLU A 82 -0.94 -5.99 -23.20
CA GLU A 82 -1.06 -5.40 -24.54
C GLU A 82 -0.63 -6.39 -25.64
N VAL A 83 0.48 -7.11 -25.41
CA VAL A 83 0.96 -8.16 -26.32
C VAL A 83 -0.11 -9.27 -26.46
N LEU A 84 -0.69 -9.73 -25.37
CA LEU A 84 -1.71 -10.78 -25.40
C LEU A 84 -3.01 -10.31 -26.03
N ASN A 85 -3.46 -9.09 -25.78
CA ASN A 85 -4.66 -8.54 -26.43
C ASN A 85 -4.55 -8.47 -27.96
N GLN A 86 -3.33 -8.47 -28.51
CA GLN A 86 -3.09 -8.51 -29.96
C GLN A 86 -2.96 -9.93 -30.52
N THR A 87 -2.67 -10.92 -29.68
CA THR A 87 -2.26 -12.26 -30.12
C THR A 87 -3.09 -13.40 -29.54
N ASP A 88 -3.93 -13.14 -28.56
CA ASP A 88 -4.75 -14.16 -27.87
C ASP A 88 -6.19 -13.63 -27.71
N ASP A 89 -7.18 -14.43 -28.08
CA ASP A 89 -8.61 -14.07 -28.01
C ASP A 89 -9.26 -14.38 -26.66
N ARG A 90 -8.50 -14.99 -25.71
CA ARG A 90 -9.02 -15.36 -24.39
C ARG A 90 -9.25 -14.16 -23.50
N VAL A 91 -10.22 -14.28 -22.60
CA VAL A 91 -10.59 -13.24 -21.67
C VAL A 91 -9.61 -13.17 -20.49
N ILE A 92 -9.01 -12.00 -20.28
CA ILE A 92 -8.15 -11.74 -19.12
C ILE A 92 -9.03 -11.44 -17.92
N LEU A 93 -8.91 -12.26 -16.88
CA LEU A 93 -9.67 -12.11 -15.64
C LEU A 93 -9.19 -10.92 -14.82
N SER A 94 -10.14 -10.16 -14.28
CA SER A 94 -9.82 -9.22 -13.19
C SER A 94 -9.46 -9.98 -11.91
N ASP A 95 -8.69 -9.34 -11.01
CA ASP A 95 -8.25 -9.97 -9.75
C ASP A 95 -9.42 -10.47 -8.90
N ALA A 96 -10.56 -9.75 -8.88
CA ALA A 96 -11.75 -10.15 -8.15
C ALA A 96 -12.39 -11.44 -8.72
N LEU A 97 -12.51 -11.52 -10.05
CA LEU A 97 -13.05 -12.71 -10.72
C LEU A 97 -12.11 -13.90 -10.59
N ARG A 98 -10.81 -13.66 -10.74
CA ARG A 98 -9.78 -14.69 -10.54
C ARG A 98 -9.88 -15.34 -9.16
N ARG A 99 -10.01 -14.52 -8.11
CA ARG A 99 -10.14 -15.04 -6.73
C ARG A 99 -11.40 -15.85 -6.54
N GLU A 100 -12.51 -15.40 -7.07
CA GLU A 100 -13.77 -16.14 -7.02
C GLU A 100 -13.64 -17.51 -7.71
N LEU A 101 -13.03 -17.56 -8.90
CA LEU A 101 -12.79 -18.80 -9.62
C LEU A 101 -11.79 -19.70 -8.89
N LEU A 102 -10.72 -19.13 -8.34
CA LEU A 102 -9.76 -19.87 -7.55
C LEU A 102 -10.42 -20.47 -6.29
N HIS A 103 -11.25 -19.69 -5.60
CA HIS A 103 -11.99 -20.17 -4.44
C HIS A 103 -12.84 -21.38 -4.78
N ARG A 104 -13.61 -21.30 -5.87
CA ARG A 104 -14.47 -22.41 -6.31
C ARG A 104 -13.67 -23.62 -6.74
N PHE A 105 -12.60 -23.40 -7.51
CA PHE A 105 -11.71 -24.47 -7.93
C PHE A 105 -11.08 -25.19 -6.74
N LEU A 106 -10.55 -24.47 -5.77
CA LEU A 106 -9.90 -25.05 -4.59
C LEU A 106 -10.87 -25.69 -3.60
N ALA A 107 -12.15 -25.28 -3.59
CA ALA A 107 -13.18 -25.91 -2.76
C ALA A 107 -13.44 -27.37 -3.16
N ASP A 108 -13.31 -27.69 -4.45
CA ASP A 108 -13.50 -29.02 -5.00
C ASP A 108 -12.16 -29.77 -5.24
N TYR A 109 -11.01 -29.13 -4.99
CA TYR A 109 -9.70 -29.72 -5.24
C TYR A 109 -9.33 -30.74 -4.18
N GLU A 110 -8.94 -31.95 -4.60
CA GLU A 110 -8.49 -33.03 -3.71
C GLU A 110 -7.00 -32.90 -3.41
N TRP A 111 -6.65 -32.32 -2.25
CA TRP A 111 -5.28 -32.19 -1.79
C TRP A 111 -4.64 -33.53 -1.50
N GLU A 112 -3.41 -33.77 -1.95
CA GLU A 112 -2.67 -35.03 -1.70
C GLU A 112 -2.09 -35.06 -0.29
N THR A 113 -1.69 -33.91 0.28
CA THR A 113 -1.05 -33.85 1.59
C THR A 113 -2.05 -33.73 2.74
N GLU A 114 -1.89 -34.54 3.80
CA GLU A 114 -2.75 -34.51 4.99
C GLU A 114 -2.78 -33.13 5.67
N TYR A 115 -1.67 -32.34 5.55
CA TYR A 115 -1.60 -31.01 6.09
C TYR A 115 -2.54 -30.06 5.35
N LEU A 116 -2.48 -30.01 4.02
CA LEU A 116 -3.33 -29.14 3.21
C LEU A 116 -4.81 -29.56 3.24
N GLN A 117 -5.09 -30.87 3.32
CA GLN A 117 -6.45 -31.37 3.55
C GLN A 117 -7.08 -30.80 4.82
N ARG A 118 -6.32 -30.70 5.91
CA ARG A 118 -6.81 -30.13 7.17
C ARG A 118 -6.83 -28.58 7.13
N ALA A 119 -5.85 -27.98 6.48
CA ALA A 119 -5.75 -26.54 6.39
C ALA A 119 -6.86 -25.94 5.50
N SER A 120 -7.35 -26.69 4.50
CA SER A 120 -8.42 -26.23 3.60
C SER A 120 -9.76 -25.93 4.31
N GLU A 121 -9.94 -26.42 5.54
CA GLU A 121 -11.10 -26.09 6.37
C GLU A 121 -10.99 -24.70 7.05
N GLN A 122 -9.84 -24.02 6.96
CA GLN A 122 -9.62 -22.72 7.60
C GLN A 122 -10.06 -21.58 6.68
N PRO A 123 -10.69 -20.51 7.22
CA PRO A 123 -11.17 -19.39 6.39
C PRO A 123 -10.08 -18.70 5.58
N SER A 124 -8.87 -18.53 6.11
CA SER A 124 -7.74 -17.87 5.43
C SER A 124 -6.95 -18.74 4.46
N PHE A 125 -7.36 -20.01 4.28
CA PHE A 125 -6.60 -21.01 3.51
C PHE A 125 -6.35 -20.53 2.06
N ILE A 126 -7.37 -20.04 1.41
CA ILE A 126 -7.31 -19.70 -0.01
C ILE A 126 -6.42 -18.48 -0.24
N GLU A 127 -6.46 -17.48 0.65
CA GLU A 127 -5.57 -16.31 0.58
C GLU A 127 -4.11 -16.73 0.71
N ASP A 128 -3.82 -17.59 1.67
CA ASP A 128 -2.46 -18.07 1.92
C ASP A 128 -1.95 -18.92 0.74
N VAL A 129 -2.79 -19.79 0.18
CA VAL A 129 -2.46 -20.58 -1.01
C VAL A 129 -2.25 -19.68 -2.22
N ASP A 130 -3.12 -18.66 -2.42
CA ASP A 130 -2.97 -17.68 -3.49
C ASP A 130 -1.65 -16.90 -3.40
N ALA A 131 -1.29 -16.46 -2.20
CA ALA A 131 0.00 -15.79 -1.96
C ALA A 131 1.20 -16.69 -2.28
N VAL A 132 1.12 -17.98 -1.93
CA VAL A 132 2.14 -18.99 -2.26
C VAL A 132 2.22 -19.21 -3.76
N MET A 133 1.07 -19.42 -4.43
CA MET A 133 0.99 -19.59 -5.90
C MET A 133 1.60 -18.39 -6.63
N GLY A 134 1.27 -17.17 -6.18
CA GLY A 134 1.86 -15.94 -6.71
C GLY A 134 3.38 -15.92 -6.56
N THR A 135 3.89 -16.24 -5.37
CA THR A 135 5.33 -16.26 -5.12
C THR A 135 6.05 -17.30 -5.99
N ILE A 136 5.51 -18.51 -6.12
CA ILE A 136 6.07 -19.57 -6.98
C ILE A 136 6.15 -19.07 -8.44
N THR A 137 5.10 -18.44 -8.93
CA THR A 137 5.03 -17.92 -10.31
C THR A 137 6.05 -16.80 -10.53
N TRP A 138 5.99 -15.73 -9.74
CA TRP A 138 6.81 -14.52 -9.95
C TRP A 138 8.30 -14.71 -9.71
N GLN A 139 8.66 -15.62 -8.81
CA GLN A 139 10.05 -15.94 -8.50
C GLN A 139 10.56 -17.16 -9.28
N THR A 140 9.73 -17.78 -10.09
CA THR A 140 10.07 -18.98 -10.88
C THR A 140 10.64 -20.12 -10.01
N VAL A 141 10.09 -20.30 -8.81
CA VAL A 141 10.54 -21.34 -7.88
C VAL A 141 10.06 -22.70 -8.34
N THR A 142 10.95 -23.68 -8.34
CA THR A 142 10.60 -25.09 -8.64
C THR A 142 10.64 -25.88 -7.33
N PRO A 143 9.50 -26.28 -6.76
CA PRO A 143 9.44 -26.97 -5.48
C PRO A 143 9.86 -28.44 -5.64
N ASP A 144 11.12 -28.76 -5.32
CA ASP A 144 11.61 -30.11 -5.54
C ASP A 144 11.36 -31.08 -4.38
N GLU A 145 11.39 -30.64 -3.12
CA GLU A 145 11.45 -31.54 -1.97
C GLU A 145 10.29 -31.41 -0.98
N THR A 146 9.57 -30.29 -0.95
CA THR A 146 8.48 -30.07 0.01
C THR A 146 7.15 -30.58 -0.53
N PRO A 147 6.55 -31.62 0.08
CA PRO A 147 5.30 -32.20 -0.44
C PRO A 147 4.17 -31.18 -0.58
N GLU A 148 4.02 -30.28 0.38
CA GLU A 148 2.98 -29.25 0.38
C GLU A 148 3.14 -28.26 -0.78
N LEU A 149 4.37 -27.86 -1.11
CA LEU A 149 4.61 -26.97 -2.24
C LEU A 149 4.38 -27.65 -3.58
N ARG A 150 4.74 -28.93 -3.70
CA ARG A 150 4.41 -29.72 -4.91
C ARG A 150 2.91 -29.83 -5.12
N ASP A 151 2.16 -30.06 -4.06
CA ASP A 151 0.70 -30.17 -4.06
C ASP A 151 0.08 -28.80 -4.49
N ILE A 152 0.56 -27.67 -3.91
CA ILE A 152 0.12 -26.33 -4.30
C ILE A 152 0.48 -26.01 -5.77
N THR A 153 1.67 -26.42 -6.23
CA THR A 153 2.06 -26.23 -7.65
C THR A 153 1.18 -27.06 -8.57
N ALA A 154 0.87 -28.31 -8.19
CA ALA A 154 -0.05 -29.14 -8.97
C ALA A 154 -1.47 -28.54 -9.01
N ALA A 155 -1.93 -27.95 -7.91
CA ALA A 155 -3.20 -27.22 -7.89
C ALA A 155 -3.17 -25.96 -8.79
N LEU A 156 -2.05 -25.22 -8.83
CA LEU A 156 -1.88 -24.06 -9.72
C LEU A 156 -1.91 -24.50 -11.20
N ASP A 157 -1.20 -25.56 -11.54
CA ASP A 157 -1.18 -26.08 -12.91
C ASP A 157 -2.58 -26.55 -13.33
N ALA A 158 -3.27 -27.29 -12.45
CA ALA A 158 -4.64 -27.74 -12.70
C ALA A 158 -5.64 -26.56 -12.81
N PHE A 159 -5.47 -25.51 -12.02
CA PHE A 159 -6.28 -24.30 -12.14
C PHE A 159 -6.05 -23.59 -13.48
N HIS A 160 -4.79 -23.50 -13.94
CA HIS A 160 -4.47 -22.94 -15.25
C HIS A 160 -5.03 -23.76 -16.42
N GLU A 161 -5.01 -25.11 -16.32
CA GLU A 161 -5.64 -25.97 -17.30
C GLU A 161 -7.15 -25.77 -17.33
N TRP A 162 -7.78 -25.71 -16.15
CA TRP A 162 -9.20 -25.46 -16.03
C TRP A 162 -9.62 -24.10 -16.60
N LEU A 163 -8.84 -23.01 -16.35
CA LEU A 163 -9.07 -21.70 -16.98
C LEU A 163 -8.94 -21.75 -18.50
N ALA A 164 -7.96 -22.49 -19.02
CA ALA A 164 -7.74 -22.61 -20.46
C ALA A 164 -8.87 -23.35 -21.17
N GLU A 165 -9.49 -24.35 -20.53
CA GLU A 165 -10.67 -25.04 -21.04
C GLU A 165 -11.90 -24.14 -21.21
N HIS A 166 -11.90 -22.99 -20.50
CA HIS A 166 -12.99 -22.02 -20.49
C HIS A 166 -12.61 -20.68 -21.14
N ASP A 167 -11.57 -20.66 -21.96
CA ASP A 167 -11.08 -19.46 -22.67
C ASP A 167 -10.71 -18.26 -21.77
N HIS A 168 -10.17 -18.53 -20.59
CA HIS A 168 -9.73 -17.50 -19.65
C HIS A 168 -8.22 -17.52 -19.42
N ILE A 169 -7.67 -16.36 -19.07
CA ILE A 169 -6.29 -16.16 -18.63
C ILE A 169 -6.29 -15.37 -17.31
N GLU A 170 -5.50 -15.80 -16.35
CA GLU A 170 -5.31 -15.05 -15.09
C GLU A 170 -3.98 -14.28 -15.09
N ARG A 171 -3.84 -13.32 -14.14
CA ARG A 171 -2.69 -12.41 -14.06
C ARG A 171 -1.34 -13.13 -14.01
N GLY A 172 -1.24 -14.25 -13.29
CA GLY A 172 -0.02 -15.03 -13.19
C GLY A 172 0.46 -15.64 -14.51
N GLN A 173 -0.46 -15.83 -15.47
CA GLN A 173 -0.17 -16.36 -16.80
C GLN A 173 0.21 -15.30 -17.84
N LEU A 174 -0.01 -14.00 -17.57
CA LEU A 174 0.20 -12.94 -18.57
C LEU A 174 1.64 -12.90 -19.08
N ILE A 175 2.61 -12.76 -18.17
CA ILE A 175 4.02 -12.74 -18.57
C ILE A 175 4.50 -14.06 -19.16
N PRO A 176 4.23 -15.25 -18.58
CA PRO A 176 4.60 -16.52 -19.21
C PRO A 176 4.09 -16.68 -20.64
N LYS A 177 2.82 -16.34 -20.91
CA LYS A 177 2.23 -16.44 -22.26
C LYS A 177 2.79 -15.38 -23.21
N ALA A 178 2.98 -14.15 -22.76
CA ALA A 178 3.60 -13.11 -23.56
C ALA A 178 5.08 -13.45 -23.87
N LEU A 179 5.79 -14.13 -22.96
CA LEU A 179 7.11 -14.69 -23.24
C LEU A 179 7.09 -15.69 -24.39
N ASP A 180 6.11 -16.59 -24.45
CA ASP A 180 5.96 -17.55 -25.55
C ASP A 180 5.78 -16.82 -26.88
N VAL A 181 5.00 -15.73 -26.91
CA VAL A 181 4.84 -14.87 -28.10
C VAL A 181 6.16 -14.20 -28.50
N LEU A 182 6.87 -13.58 -27.55
CA LEU A 182 8.14 -12.88 -27.80
C LEU A 182 9.27 -13.82 -28.22
N MET A 183 9.23 -15.07 -27.77
CA MET A 183 10.20 -16.11 -28.19
C MET A 183 9.81 -16.81 -29.47
N GLY A 184 8.60 -16.58 -29.99
CA GLY A 184 8.06 -17.17 -31.20
C GLY A 184 8.19 -16.28 -32.44
N ASP A 185 7.58 -16.76 -33.56
CA ASP A 185 7.60 -16.06 -34.85
C ASP A 185 6.80 -14.74 -34.84
N ALA A 186 5.87 -14.59 -33.90
CA ALA A 186 5.01 -13.40 -33.75
C ALA A 186 5.69 -12.19 -33.10
N ARG A 187 6.94 -12.32 -32.63
CA ARG A 187 7.67 -11.21 -31.97
C ARG A 187 7.72 -9.95 -32.85
N GLY A 188 7.97 -10.10 -34.16
CA GLY A 188 8.08 -8.97 -35.07
C GLY A 188 6.76 -8.20 -35.31
N ASP A 189 5.63 -8.77 -34.90
CA ASP A 189 4.32 -8.13 -35.03
C ASP A 189 3.95 -7.29 -33.80
N VAL A 190 4.64 -7.53 -32.65
CA VAL A 190 4.32 -6.89 -31.35
C VAL A 190 5.46 -6.04 -30.76
N VAL A 191 6.65 -6.08 -31.38
CA VAL A 191 7.84 -5.28 -30.98
C VAL A 191 8.20 -4.36 -32.13
N ASP A 192 7.96 -3.07 -31.96
CA ASP A 192 8.17 -2.01 -32.94
C ASP A 192 9.07 -0.87 -32.43
N PHE A 193 9.85 -1.11 -31.37
CA PHE A 193 10.81 -0.17 -30.81
C PHE A 193 12.26 -0.64 -30.97
N ASP A 194 13.20 0.34 -31.03
CA ASP A 194 14.63 0.12 -31.22
C ASP A 194 15.43 0.14 -29.93
N ALA A 195 14.88 0.75 -28.87
CA ALA A 195 15.53 0.87 -27.56
C ALA A 195 14.56 0.59 -26.40
N VAL A 196 15.09 0.01 -25.31
CA VAL A 196 14.35 -0.25 -24.05
C VAL A 196 15.13 0.36 -22.89
N LEU A 197 14.46 1.21 -22.12
CA LEU A 197 14.95 1.76 -20.86
C LEU A 197 14.17 1.09 -19.71
N ALA A 198 14.82 0.24 -18.93
CA ALA A 198 14.24 -0.36 -17.74
C ALA A 198 14.65 0.43 -16.49
N VAL A 199 13.68 0.95 -15.75
CA VAL A 199 13.92 1.75 -14.55
C VAL A 199 13.50 0.96 -13.32
N GLU A 200 14.17 1.17 -12.17
CA GLU A 200 13.99 0.37 -10.95
C GLU A 200 14.26 -1.13 -11.18
N PHE A 201 15.30 -1.43 -11.92
CA PHE A 201 15.62 -2.81 -12.29
C PHE A 201 15.88 -3.72 -11.08
N GLU A 202 16.27 -3.18 -9.93
CA GLU A 202 16.41 -3.91 -8.67
C GLU A 202 15.09 -4.49 -8.19
N GLU A 203 13.95 -3.89 -8.56
CA GLU A 203 12.61 -4.33 -8.17
C GLU A 203 12.00 -5.39 -9.10
N PHE A 204 12.66 -5.72 -10.21
CA PHE A 204 12.18 -6.73 -11.14
C PHE A 204 12.32 -8.14 -10.55
N PHE A 205 11.23 -8.90 -10.55
CA PHE A 205 11.25 -10.33 -10.26
C PHE A 205 11.99 -11.11 -11.36
N SER A 206 12.35 -12.35 -11.08
CA SER A 206 13.03 -13.19 -12.08
C SER A 206 12.21 -13.36 -13.36
N LEU A 207 10.87 -13.45 -13.23
CA LEU A 207 9.96 -13.53 -14.37
C LEU A 207 9.92 -12.22 -15.17
N ASP A 208 9.89 -11.06 -14.50
CA ASP A 208 9.94 -9.74 -15.14
C ASP A 208 11.26 -9.57 -15.93
N ARG A 209 12.37 -10.02 -15.37
CA ARG A 209 13.69 -9.98 -16.03
C ARG A 209 13.76 -10.90 -17.24
N ALA A 210 13.15 -12.09 -17.15
CA ALA A 210 13.06 -12.99 -18.31
C ALA A 210 12.24 -12.34 -19.44
N TYR A 211 11.14 -11.69 -19.08
CA TYR A 211 10.31 -10.95 -20.01
C TYR A 211 11.07 -9.79 -20.66
N LEU A 212 11.72 -8.96 -19.85
CA LEU A 212 12.54 -7.83 -20.33
C LEU A 212 13.63 -8.31 -21.32
N ASN A 213 14.30 -9.42 -21.00
CA ASN A 213 15.34 -9.95 -21.87
C ASN A 213 14.81 -10.45 -23.23
N ALA A 214 13.63 -11.11 -23.23
CA ALA A 214 12.97 -11.53 -24.47
C ALA A 214 12.45 -10.32 -25.27
N LEU A 215 11.93 -9.32 -24.57
CA LEU A 215 11.41 -8.08 -25.16
C LEU A 215 12.53 -7.26 -25.79
N ALA A 216 13.64 -7.04 -25.10
CA ALA A 216 14.78 -6.29 -25.61
C ALA A 216 15.36 -6.95 -26.84
N GLY A 217 15.60 -8.27 -26.82
CA GLY A 217 16.15 -8.99 -27.98
C GLY A 217 17.40 -8.30 -28.56
N ASP A 218 17.26 -7.73 -29.76
CA ASP A 218 18.34 -7.01 -30.45
C ASP A 218 18.27 -5.47 -30.23
N CYS A 219 17.32 -4.96 -29.43
CA CYS A 219 17.19 -3.54 -29.13
C CYS A 219 18.33 -3.04 -28.21
N GLU A 220 18.64 -1.74 -28.25
CA GLU A 220 19.54 -1.14 -27.29
C GLU A 220 18.91 -1.17 -25.88
N LEU A 221 19.48 -1.92 -24.94
CA LEU A 221 18.96 -2.09 -23.59
C LEU A 221 19.77 -1.30 -22.57
N VAL A 222 19.09 -0.40 -21.84
CA VAL A 222 19.65 0.29 -20.67
C VAL A 222 18.79 -0.03 -19.46
N CYS A 223 19.42 -0.52 -18.39
CA CYS A 223 18.76 -0.80 -17.12
C CYS A 223 19.30 0.14 -16.05
N ILE A 224 18.42 0.75 -15.27
CA ILE A 224 18.77 1.59 -14.13
C ILE A 224 18.34 0.87 -12.87
N ALA A 225 19.25 0.66 -11.93
CA ALA A 225 19.02 0.06 -10.64
C ALA A 225 19.54 0.94 -9.52
N GLU A 226 18.81 1.04 -8.42
CA GLU A 226 19.29 1.66 -7.21
C GLU A 226 20.34 0.80 -6.51
N GLU A 227 21.34 1.41 -5.84
CA GLU A 227 22.46 0.68 -5.21
C GLU A 227 22.07 -0.25 -4.06
N ASN A 228 20.83 -0.19 -3.64
CA ASN A 228 20.34 -0.89 -2.46
C ASN A 228 19.60 -2.19 -2.78
N ALA A 229 19.31 -2.98 -1.73
CA ALA A 229 18.48 -4.15 -1.86
C ALA A 229 17.05 -3.78 -2.23
N SER A 230 16.42 -4.60 -3.06
CA SER A 230 15.01 -4.45 -3.41
C SER A 230 14.11 -4.47 -2.16
N VAL A 231 13.05 -3.69 -2.18
CA VAL A 231 11.98 -3.73 -1.16
C VAL A 231 10.75 -4.51 -1.62
N ARG A 232 10.67 -4.81 -2.90
CA ARG A 232 9.58 -5.57 -3.51
C ARG A 232 9.95 -7.04 -3.69
N ARG A 233 11.13 -7.30 -4.22
CA ARG A 233 11.69 -8.62 -4.44
C ARG A 233 12.34 -9.13 -3.15
N THR A 234 11.71 -10.02 -2.44
CA THR A 234 12.11 -10.28 -1.06
C THR A 234 12.94 -11.54 -0.83
N TRP A 235 12.72 -12.64 -1.55
CA TRP A 235 12.97 -13.92 -0.90
C TRP A 235 13.97 -14.83 -1.61
N VAL A 236 14.14 -14.71 -2.92
CA VAL A 236 14.89 -15.68 -3.71
C VAL A 236 16.30 -15.19 -4.03
N GLU A 237 16.50 -13.89 -4.16
CA GLU A 237 17.77 -13.30 -4.53
C GLU A 237 18.17 -12.24 -3.51
N THR A 238 19.33 -12.46 -2.89
CA THR A 238 19.90 -11.56 -1.87
C THR A 238 21.03 -10.74 -2.46
N GLY A 239 21.28 -9.59 -1.85
CA GLY A 239 22.36 -8.68 -2.27
C GLY A 239 21.94 -7.69 -3.37
N PRO A 240 22.89 -6.84 -3.79
CA PRO A 240 22.70 -5.92 -4.88
C PRO A 240 22.50 -6.69 -6.20
N VAL A 241 21.85 -6.04 -7.16
CA VAL A 241 21.52 -6.64 -8.45
C VAL A 241 22.72 -7.22 -9.20
N THR A 242 23.89 -6.60 -9.01
CA THR A 242 25.16 -7.01 -9.62
C THR A 242 25.70 -8.37 -9.16
N ASP A 243 25.18 -8.92 -8.05
CA ASP A 243 25.66 -10.18 -7.49
C ASP A 243 25.03 -11.39 -8.19
N TYR A 244 23.85 -11.23 -8.78
CA TYR A 244 23.12 -12.32 -9.42
C TYR A 244 22.74 -12.08 -10.88
N VAL A 245 22.92 -10.84 -11.38
CA VAL A 245 22.68 -10.49 -12.79
C VAL A 245 23.96 -9.94 -13.41
N SER A 246 24.28 -10.36 -14.63
CA SER A 246 25.44 -9.89 -15.39
C SER A 246 25.01 -9.12 -16.63
N PHE A 247 25.67 -7.98 -16.86
CA PHE A 247 25.47 -7.13 -18.02
C PHE A 247 26.74 -7.07 -18.88
N SER A 248 26.58 -6.78 -20.17
CA SER A 248 27.71 -6.54 -21.07
C SER A 248 28.51 -5.31 -20.66
N GLU A 249 27.83 -4.28 -20.16
CA GLU A 249 28.44 -3.07 -19.62
C GLU A 249 27.79 -2.70 -18.28
N SER A 250 28.59 -2.13 -17.36
CA SER A 250 28.09 -1.62 -16.08
C SER A 250 28.80 -0.32 -15.73
N ARG A 251 28.04 0.69 -15.30
CA ARG A 251 28.57 1.97 -14.84
C ARG A 251 27.77 2.51 -13.67
N ARG A 252 28.40 3.38 -12.90
CA ARG A 252 27.76 4.06 -11.77
C ARG A 252 27.26 5.43 -12.20
N GLY A 253 26.05 5.78 -11.82
CA GLY A 253 25.48 7.12 -11.97
C GLY A 253 26.23 8.15 -11.11
N ALA A 254 25.93 9.43 -11.34
CA ALA A 254 26.46 10.50 -10.51
C ALA A 254 25.97 10.35 -9.07
N SER A 255 26.86 10.54 -8.09
CA SER A 255 26.52 10.50 -6.66
C SER A 255 26.68 11.88 -6.07
N GLU A 256 25.64 12.38 -5.43
CA GLU A 256 25.69 13.59 -4.62
C GLU A 256 25.51 13.21 -3.14
N ALA A 257 26.20 13.91 -2.25
CA ALA A 257 25.97 13.73 -0.82
C ALA A 257 24.58 14.26 -0.45
N PRO A 258 23.91 13.71 0.58
CA PRO A 258 22.64 14.23 1.05
C PRO A 258 22.74 15.74 1.33
N SER A 259 21.85 16.52 0.75
CA SER A 259 21.85 17.97 0.87
C SER A 259 20.96 18.50 1.98
N THR A 260 20.02 17.65 2.46
CA THR A 260 19.07 18.00 3.52
C THR A 260 19.09 16.98 4.65
N ARG A 261 18.63 17.36 5.83
CA ARG A 261 18.51 16.46 7.00
C ARG A 261 17.54 15.30 6.75
N PRO A 262 16.36 15.48 6.11
CA PRO A 262 15.54 14.36 5.67
C PRO A 262 16.30 13.34 4.82
N ALA A 263 16.98 13.78 3.75
CA ALA A 263 17.77 12.90 2.89
C ALA A 263 18.92 12.20 3.63
N ALA A 264 19.57 12.89 4.57
CA ALA A 264 20.58 12.30 5.43
C ALA A 264 20.00 11.24 6.37
N THR A 265 18.80 11.49 6.94
CA THR A 265 18.09 10.53 7.79
C THR A 265 17.64 9.31 6.98
N ALA A 266 17.18 9.50 5.74
CA ALA A 266 16.85 8.41 4.82
C ALA A 266 18.07 7.53 4.53
N THR A 267 19.25 8.14 4.31
CA THR A 267 20.52 7.41 4.12
C THR A 267 20.87 6.61 5.39
N TYR A 268 20.71 7.19 6.57
CA TYR A 268 20.92 6.48 7.82
C TYR A 268 19.95 5.28 7.97
N PHE A 269 18.68 5.47 7.69
CA PHE A 269 17.73 4.34 7.68
C PHE A 269 18.10 3.27 6.64
N ALA A 270 18.71 3.65 5.52
CA ALA A 270 19.09 2.68 4.49
C ALA A 270 20.25 1.77 4.92
N ASP A 271 21.26 2.29 5.62
CA ASP A 271 22.50 1.55 5.88
C ASP A 271 23.16 1.80 7.26
N GLU A 272 22.48 2.51 8.16
CA GLU A 272 22.98 2.91 9.50
C GLU A 272 24.30 3.73 9.47
N THR A 273 24.67 4.24 8.31
CA THR A 273 25.85 5.10 8.21
C THR A 273 25.48 6.51 8.64
N VAL A 274 26.12 7.04 9.69
CA VAL A 274 25.90 8.42 10.13
C VAL A 274 26.47 9.39 9.10
N PRO A 275 25.63 10.10 8.33
CA PRO A 275 26.10 11.05 7.34
C PRO A 275 26.59 12.34 8.00
N ALA A 276 27.24 13.21 7.22
CA ALA A 276 27.55 14.56 7.68
C ALA A 276 26.23 15.34 7.92
N ASP A 277 26.20 16.18 8.96
CA ASP A 277 25.03 17.03 9.28
C ASP A 277 24.82 18.06 8.16
N PRO A 278 23.72 18.00 7.40
CA PRO A 278 23.38 19.03 6.44
C PRO A 278 22.84 20.27 7.14
N ASP A 279 23.05 21.44 6.52
CA ASP A 279 22.63 22.71 7.10
C ASP A 279 21.12 23.02 6.90
N THR A 280 20.40 22.21 6.11
CA THR A 280 19.02 22.49 5.66
C THR A 280 18.06 21.35 6.00
N GLY A 281 16.77 21.72 6.10
CA GLY A 281 15.69 20.80 6.43
C GLY A 281 15.58 20.50 7.91
N SER A 282 14.49 19.86 8.33
CA SER A 282 14.25 19.44 9.70
C SER A 282 13.75 17.98 9.77
N VAL A 283 14.06 17.34 10.89
CA VAL A 283 13.52 16.02 11.24
C VAL A 283 12.97 16.09 12.65
N SER A 284 11.65 15.94 12.76
CA SER A 284 10.91 16.10 14.00
C SER A 284 10.25 14.80 14.43
N VAL A 285 10.35 14.46 15.70
CA VAL A 285 9.65 13.33 16.33
C VAL A 285 8.36 13.84 16.94
N LEU A 286 7.22 13.31 16.49
CA LEU A 286 5.89 13.64 16.96
C LEU A 286 5.35 12.44 17.76
N ALA A 287 5.26 12.59 19.07
CA ALA A 287 4.80 11.55 19.98
C ALA A 287 3.42 11.93 20.56
N THR A 288 2.49 10.97 20.54
CA THR A 288 1.13 11.12 21.05
C THR A 288 0.74 9.94 21.94
N ASP A 289 -0.39 10.03 22.63
CA ASP A 289 -0.83 8.96 23.51
C ASP A 289 -1.42 7.77 22.72
N SER A 290 -2.12 8.02 21.60
CA SER A 290 -2.77 6.97 20.81
C SER A 290 -2.63 7.18 19.30
N SER A 291 -2.94 6.14 18.53
CA SER A 291 -2.96 6.21 17.05
C SER A 291 -3.96 7.24 16.51
N ASP A 292 -5.15 7.32 17.11
CA ASP A 292 -6.17 8.32 16.73
C ASP A 292 -5.69 9.74 17.01
N GLU A 293 -5.00 9.94 18.12
CA GLU A 293 -4.39 11.23 18.47
C GLU A 293 -3.24 11.58 17.53
N GLN A 294 -2.47 10.59 17.12
CA GLN A 294 -1.40 10.80 16.14
C GLN A 294 -1.93 11.38 14.85
N LEU A 295 -3.01 10.80 14.29
CA LEU A 295 -3.60 11.30 13.04
C LEU A 295 -4.20 12.71 13.22
N ALA A 296 -4.77 12.99 14.39
CA ALA A 296 -5.29 14.33 14.67
C ALA A 296 -4.16 15.37 14.80
N GLU A 297 -3.02 14.99 15.39
CA GLU A 297 -1.88 15.88 15.49
C GLU A 297 -1.17 16.08 14.15
N VAL A 298 -1.06 15.02 13.33
CA VAL A 298 -0.61 15.13 11.95
C VAL A 298 -1.50 16.10 11.16
N ALA A 299 -2.83 16.01 11.31
CA ALA A 299 -3.76 16.94 10.66
C ALA A 299 -3.51 18.40 11.12
N ASN A 300 -3.24 18.61 12.39
CA ASN A 300 -2.92 19.94 12.94
C ASN A 300 -1.61 20.49 12.36
N GLU A 301 -0.56 19.68 12.25
CA GLU A 301 0.71 20.08 11.64
C GLU A 301 0.55 20.41 10.14
N ILE A 302 -0.23 19.60 9.40
CA ILE A 302 -0.56 19.87 8.00
C ILE A 302 -1.22 21.23 7.85
N GLU A 303 -2.24 21.53 8.65
CA GLU A 303 -2.89 22.85 8.66
C GLU A 303 -1.92 23.97 9.00
N GLY A 304 -0.98 23.73 9.91
CA GLY A 304 0.09 24.67 10.27
C GLY A 304 1.04 24.97 9.12
N LEU A 305 1.41 23.95 8.35
CA LEU A 305 2.23 24.12 7.15
C LEU A 305 1.48 24.90 6.07
N VAL A 306 0.25 24.49 5.75
CA VAL A 306 -0.57 25.11 4.70
C VAL A 306 -1.00 26.55 5.05
N ALA A 307 -1.04 26.90 6.34
CA ALA A 307 -1.24 28.29 6.75
C ALA A 307 -0.07 29.22 6.40
N GLN A 308 1.09 28.68 6.04
CA GLN A 308 2.24 29.46 5.60
C GLN A 308 2.09 29.83 4.12
N PRO A 309 2.58 31.02 3.69
CA PRO A 309 2.62 31.36 2.28
C PRO A 309 3.44 30.36 1.47
N ASP A 310 3.00 30.01 0.29
CA ASP A 310 3.67 29.11 -0.66
C ASP A 310 3.61 27.61 -0.30
N TRP A 311 2.79 27.19 0.67
CA TRP A 311 2.48 25.80 0.94
C TRP A 311 1.08 25.42 0.45
N THR A 312 0.99 24.24 -0.15
CA THR A 312 -0.27 23.62 -0.58
C THR A 312 -0.38 22.21 -0.03
N TYR A 313 -1.55 21.62 -0.05
CA TYR A 313 -1.73 20.24 0.39
C TYR A 313 -0.94 19.24 -0.47
N ASP A 314 -0.72 19.55 -1.76
CA ASP A 314 0.03 18.73 -2.70
C ASP A 314 1.54 18.63 -2.36
N ASP A 315 2.03 19.55 -1.52
CA ASP A 315 3.42 19.55 -1.06
C ASP A 315 3.67 18.52 0.07
N ILE A 316 2.62 17.79 0.51
CA ILE A 316 2.64 17.01 1.74
C ILE A 316 2.24 15.56 1.48
N ALA A 317 2.99 14.62 2.08
CA ALA A 317 2.65 13.20 2.09
C ALA A 317 2.56 12.64 3.52
N VAL A 318 1.64 11.70 3.71
CA VAL A 318 1.51 10.86 4.91
C VAL A 318 1.69 9.41 4.49
N ALA A 319 2.73 8.76 5.02
CA ALA A 319 3.14 7.44 4.59
C ALA A 319 2.99 6.40 5.71
N THR A 320 2.33 5.29 5.37
CA THR A 320 2.15 4.12 6.23
C THR A 320 3.05 2.96 5.77
N LYS A 321 3.32 2.00 6.64
CA LYS A 321 4.12 0.82 6.28
C LYS A 321 3.50 -0.02 5.17
N GLN A 322 2.19 -0.18 5.21
CA GLN A 322 1.41 -1.04 4.31
C GLN A 322 0.15 -0.31 3.84
N SER A 323 -0.35 -0.70 2.68
CA SER A 323 -1.70 -0.36 2.26
C SER A 323 -2.74 -1.09 3.12
N GLY A 324 -3.93 -0.53 3.28
CA GLY A 324 -5.03 -1.16 4.00
C GLY A 324 -5.71 -0.22 4.99
N SER A 325 -6.17 -0.75 6.12
CA SER A 325 -6.95 0.00 7.11
C SER A 325 -6.26 1.28 7.58
N THR A 326 -4.95 1.25 7.81
CA THR A 326 -4.21 2.44 8.27
C THR A 326 -4.26 3.61 7.28
N VAL A 327 -4.22 3.34 5.97
CA VAL A 327 -4.39 4.37 4.93
C VAL A 327 -5.82 4.91 4.96
N THR A 328 -6.80 4.02 5.06
CA THR A 328 -8.23 4.40 5.15
C THR A 328 -8.50 5.22 6.40
N ASP A 329 -7.99 4.81 7.56
CA ASP A 329 -8.14 5.51 8.83
C ASP A 329 -7.54 6.93 8.76
N ALA A 330 -6.38 7.08 8.12
CA ALA A 330 -5.75 8.38 7.91
C ALA A 330 -6.60 9.27 6.98
N ILE A 331 -7.08 8.73 5.86
CA ILE A 331 -7.97 9.46 4.94
C ILE A 331 -9.23 9.93 5.66
N GLU A 332 -9.92 9.03 6.39
CA GLU A 332 -11.11 9.38 7.16
C GLU A 332 -10.84 10.44 8.25
N ALA A 333 -9.68 10.36 8.90
CA ALA A 333 -9.30 11.36 9.91
C ALA A 333 -9.11 12.75 9.29
N PHE A 334 -8.47 12.83 8.12
CA PHE A 334 -8.23 14.09 7.44
C PHE A 334 -9.47 14.66 6.80
N GLU A 335 -10.33 13.84 6.20
CA GLU A 335 -11.62 14.29 5.68
C GLU A 335 -12.52 14.89 6.77
N ARG A 336 -12.55 14.28 7.96
CA ARG A 336 -13.28 14.82 9.11
C ARG A 336 -12.78 16.21 9.53
N THR A 337 -11.52 16.54 9.27
CA THR A 337 -10.93 17.87 9.53
C THR A 337 -11.09 18.82 8.35
N GLY A 338 -11.52 18.34 7.20
CA GLY A 338 -11.68 19.12 5.96
C GLY A 338 -10.39 19.24 5.14
N ILE A 339 -9.36 18.45 5.45
CA ILE A 339 -8.12 18.37 4.68
C ILE A 339 -8.41 17.52 3.43
N PRO A 340 -8.18 18.05 2.21
CA PRO A 340 -8.31 17.26 1.00
C PRO A 340 -7.19 16.22 0.94
N THR A 341 -7.53 15.00 0.61
CA THR A 341 -6.59 13.88 0.51
C THR A 341 -6.57 13.30 -0.89
N GLU A 342 -5.44 12.72 -1.27
CA GLU A 342 -5.31 11.89 -2.46
C GLU A 342 -4.56 10.61 -2.13
N SER A 343 -4.91 9.51 -2.78
CA SER A 343 -4.27 8.22 -2.59
C SER A 343 -4.31 7.40 -3.87
N THR A 344 -3.22 6.67 -4.14
CA THR A 344 -3.25 5.60 -5.16
C THR A 344 -3.94 4.34 -4.63
N THR A 345 -4.10 4.25 -3.32
CA THR A 345 -4.85 3.17 -2.68
C THR A 345 -6.33 3.54 -2.71
N VAL A 346 -7.08 2.91 -3.60
CA VAL A 346 -8.54 3.09 -3.63
C VAL A 346 -9.16 2.52 -2.37
N THR A 347 -10.11 3.25 -1.76
CA THR A 347 -10.96 2.75 -0.66
C THR A 347 -11.38 1.32 -0.97
N GLY A 348 -11.12 0.40 -0.06
CA GLY A 348 -11.39 -1.02 -0.25
C GLY A 348 -12.84 -1.26 -0.64
N PHE A 349 -13.10 -2.29 -1.43
CA PHE A 349 -14.47 -2.67 -1.79
C PHE A 349 -15.34 -2.88 -0.55
N GLY A 350 -14.73 -3.27 0.58
CA GLY A 350 -15.37 -3.47 1.87
C GLY A 350 -15.80 -2.19 2.58
N ASP A 351 -15.05 -1.13 2.44
CA ASP A 351 -15.28 0.12 3.17
C ASP A 351 -16.18 1.10 2.41
N ASP A 352 -16.45 0.79 1.13
CA ASP A 352 -17.26 1.62 0.24
C ASP A 352 -18.74 1.66 0.67
N PRO A 353 -19.28 2.84 1.05
CA PRO A 353 -20.69 2.98 1.45
C PRO A 353 -21.68 2.52 0.37
N ALA A 354 -21.36 2.72 -0.92
CA ALA A 354 -22.21 2.29 -2.02
C ALA A 354 -22.23 0.76 -2.17
N ILE A 355 -21.10 0.10 -1.90
CA ILE A 355 -21.02 -1.36 -1.89
C ILE A 355 -21.72 -1.95 -0.68
N ARG A 356 -21.61 -1.33 0.50
CA ARG A 356 -22.39 -1.75 1.68
C ARG A 356 -23.89 -1.67 1.43
N GLU A 357 -24.37 -0.61 0.78
CA GLU A 357 -25.78 -0.49 0.40
C GLU A 357 -26.18 -1.55 -0.65
N LEU A 358 -25.34 -1.76 -1.67
CA LEU A 358 -25.57 -2.81 -2.67
C LEU A 358 -25.61 -4.21 -2.03
N LEU A 359 -24.67 -4.51 -1.14
CA LEU A 359 -24.63 -5.78 -0.43
C LEU A 359 -25.88 -6.00 0.44
N ALA A 360 -26.34 -4.95 1.11
CA ALA A 360 -27.60 -5.00 1.87
C ALA A 360 -28.81 -5.31 0.96
N ALA A 361 -28.87 -4.68 -0.22
CA ALA A 361 -29.92 -4.95 -1.22
C ALA A 361 -29.84 -6.40 -1.73
N VAL A 362 -28.64 -6.89 -2.05
CA VAL A 362 -28.44 -8.25 -2.55
C VAL A 362 -28.74 -9.30 -1.46
N ARG A 363 -28.39 -9.04 -0.21
CA ARG A 363 -28.77 -9.90 0.93
C ARG A 363 -30.29 -10.03 1.06
N TYR A 364 -31.01 -8.93 0.92
CA TYR A 364 -32.49 -8.95 0.90
C TYR A 364 -33.03 -9.79 -0.27
N LEU A 365 -32.43 -9.68 -1.46
CA LEU A 365 -32.86 -10.40 -2.65
C LEU A 365 -32.55 -11.90 -2.60
N ALA A 366 -31.48 -12.28 -1.90
CA ALA A 366 -31.05 -13.68 -1.77
C ALA A 366 -31.86 -14.48 -0.76
N VAL A 367 -32.55 -13.83 0.19
CA VAL A 367 -33.33 -14.52 1.25
C VAL A 367 -34.81 -14.49 0.87
N ASP A 368 -35.47 -15.67 0.95
CA ASP A 368 -36.94 -15.78 0.70
C ASP A 368 -37.80 -15.31 1.89
N ASP A 369 -37.18 -14.82 2.97
CA ASP A 369 -37.90 -14.50 4.22
C ASP A 369 -37.99 -12.97 4.45
N GLU A 370 -39.19 -12.47 4.61
CA GLU A 370 -39.53 -11.03 4.75
C GLU A 370 -38.99 -10.39 6.05
N ASP A 371 -38.49 -11.18 7.00
CA ASP A 371 -38.08 -10.69 8.34
C ASP A 371 -36.63 -10.09 8.39
N GLY A 372 -35.92 -9.99 7.27
CA GLY A 372 -34.52 -9.68 7.25
C GLY A 372 -34.11 -8.36 6.59
N VAL A 373 -34.90 -7.28 6.63
CA VAL A 373 -34.37 -5.96 6.24
C VAL A 373 -33.32 -5.55 7.27
N PRO A 374 -32.04 -5.47 6.90
CA PRO A 374 -31.03 -5.13 7.88
C PRO A 374 -31.30 -3.74 8.42
N ASP A 375 -31.41 -3.61 9.75
CA ASP A 375 -31.45 -2.31 10.47
C ASP A 375 -30.27 -1.37 10.10
N GLN A 376 -29.31 -1.89 9.34
CA GLN A 376 -28.08 -1.22 8.90
C GLN A 376 -28.26 -0.31 7.67
N CYS A 377 -29.36 -0.37 6.95
CA CYS A 377 -29.59 0.46 5.77
C CYS A 377 -31.03 1.03 5.74
N PRO A 378 -31.33 2.07 6.53
CA PRO A 378 -32.69 2.64 6.64
C PRO A 378 -33.20 3.27 5.32
N GLU A 379 -32.36 3.44 4.33
CA GLU A 379 -32.70 3.99 3.01
C GLU A 379 -33.13 2.92 2.00
N LEU A 380 -33.14 1.65 2.38
CA LEU A 380 -33.46 0.53 1.49
C LEU A 380 -34.98 0.49 1.23
N ASP A 381 -35.37 0.74 0.00
CA ASP A 381 -36.77 0.69 -0.43
C ASP A 381 -37.13 -0.74 -0.87
N THR A 382 -37.81 -1.46 0.00
CA THR A 382 -38.20 -2.86 -0.22
C THR A 382 -39.18 -3.06 -1.38
N GLU A 383 -40.08 -2.08 -1.65
CA GLU A 383 -40.98 -2.18 -2.81
C GLU A 383 -40.21 -2.18 -4.14
N ARG A 384 -39.09 -1.45 -4.20
CA ARG A 384 -38.21 -1.47 -5.37
C ARG A 384 -37.45 -2.78 -5.50
N LEU A 385 -37.01 -3.35 -4.39
CA LEU A 385 -36.29 -4.62 -4.39
C LEU A 385 -37.18 -5.79 -4.80
N ASP A 386 -38.48 -5.76 -4.45
CA ASP A 386 -39.43 -6.75 -4.91
C ASP A 386 -39.62 -6.74 -6.44
N HIS A 387 -39.58 -5.54 -7.05
CA HIS A 387 -39.58 -5.42 -8.50
C HIS A 387 -38.29 -5.98 -9.14
N VAL A 388 -37.14 -5.72 -8.54
CA VAL A 388 -35.82 -6.25 -8.97
C VAL A 388 -35.82 -7.78 -8.91
N ARG A 389 -36.42 -8.38 -7.89
CA ARG A 389 -36.52 -9.84 -7.71
C ARG A 389 -37.27 -10.54 -8.85
N GLU A 390 -38.21 -9.84 -9.51
CA GLU A 390 -38.96 -10.37 -10.65
C GLU A 390 -38.25 -10.30 -12.00
N MET A 391 -37.05 -9.68 -12.05
CA MET A 391 -36.27 -9.54 -13.29
C MET A 391 -35.50 -10.83 -13.60
N ASP A 392 -35.42 -11.19 -14.88
CA ASP A 392 -34.76 -12.42 -15.32
C ASP A 392 -33.23 -12.31 -15.35
N SER A 393 -32.67 -11.10 -15.43
CA SER A 393 -31.22 -10.84 -15.51
C SER A 393 -30.74 -10.16 -14.23
N LEU A 394 -29.71 -10.71 -13.60
CA LEU A 394 -29.04 -10.14 -12.42
C LEU A 394 -28.37 -8.80 -12.76
N GLU A 395 -27.68 -8.73 -13.90
CA GLU A 395 -27.00 -7.52 -14.33
C GLU A 395 -28.00 -6.39 -14.57
N ASP A 396 -29.04 -6.66 -15.36
CA ASP A 396 -30.08 -5.67 -15.63
C ASP A 396 -30.81 -5.25 -14.37
N ALA A 397 -31.10 -6.17 -13.47
CA ALA A 397 -31.76 -5.93 -12.20
C ALA A 397 -30.95 -4.98 -11.30
N ILE A 398 -29.64 -5.21 -11.14
CA ILE A 398 -28.77 -4.37 -10.32
C ILE A 398 -28.56 -3.00 -10.98
N ARG A 399 -28.38 -2.94 -12.28
CA ARG A 399 -28.26 -1.67 -13.03
C ARG A 399 -29.55 -0.85 -12.92
N TRP A 400 -30.68 -1.51 -13.01
CA TRP A 400 -31.99 -0.86 -12.83
C TRP A 400 -32.11 -0.32 -11.40
N TRP A 401 -31.83 -1.13 -10.38
CA TRP A 401 -31.88 -0.72 -8.99
C TRP A 401 -30.95 0.48 -8.71
N ALA A 402 -29.70 0.41 -9.13
CA ALA A 402 -28.73 1.49 -8.94
C ALA A 402 -29.18 2.80 -9.62
N THR A 403 -29.86 2.70 -10.77
CA THR A 403 -30.38 3.85 -11.50
C THR A 403 -31.64 4.41 -10.81
N ASP A 404 -32.58 3.57 -10.41
CA ASP A 404 -33.84 3.99 -9.76
C ASP A 404 -33.59 4.52 -8.35
N ALA A 405 -32.66 3.91 -7.61
CA ALA A 405 -32.15 4.41 -6.32
C ALA A 405 -31.29 5.68 -6.44
N ARG A 406 -31.03 6.16 -7.66
CA ARG A 406 -30.16 7.32 -7.95
C ARG A 406 -28.78 7.23 -7.27
N LEU A 407 -28.22 6.02 -7.21
CA LEU A 407 -26.99 5.76 -6.50
C LEU A 407 -25.86 6.71 -6.97
N LYS A 408 -25.73 6.90 -8.29
CA LYS A 408 -24.74 7.79 -8.88
C LYS A 408 -24.88 9.25 -8.43
N GLU A 409 -26.10 9.77 -8.41
CA GLU A 409 -26.38 11.15 -7.98
C GLU A 409 -26.05 11.31 -6.49
N ARG A 410 -26.47 10.35 -5.66
CA ARG A 410 -26.21 10.37 -4.21
C ARG A 410 -24.73 10.28 -3.88
N ILE A 411 -23.96 9.44 -4.57
CA ILE A 411 -22.51 9.38 -4.42
C ILE A 411 -21.88 10.74 -4.77
N ALA A 412 -22.27 11.33 -5.92
CA ALA A 412 -21.71 12.61 -6.36
C ALA A 412 -22.10 13.80 -5.44
N GLU A 413 -23.20 13.69 -4.70
CA GLU A 413 -23.64 14.72 -3.75
C GLU A 413 -22.97 14.59 -2.37
N ARG A 414 -22.57 13.37 -1.97
CA ARG A 414 -22.06 13.06 -0.63
C ARG A 414 -20.53 12.96 -0.56
N ALA A 415 -19.92 12.50 -1.64
CA ALA A 415 -18.50 12.23 -1.68
C ALA A 415 -17.72 13.34 -2.40
N ALA A 416 -16.47 13.55 -2.00
CA ALA A 416 -15.53 14.35 -2.77
C ALA A 416 -15.35 13.75 -4.19
N PRO A 417 -14.97 14.55 -5.21
CA PRO A 417 -14.90 14.07 -6.59
C PRO A 417 -14.08 12.80 -6.81
N LEU A 418 -12.97 12.64 -6.05
CA LEU A 418 -12.12 11.45 -6.12
C LEU A 418 -12.81 10.24 -5.53
N ASP A 419 -13.39 10.37 -4.34
CA ASP A 419 -14.11 9.29 -3.67
C ASP A 419 -15.33 8.87 -4.45
N ALA A 420 -16.05 9.83 -5.04
CA ALA A 420 -17.15 9.54 -5.94
C ALA A 420 -16.69 8.69 -7.13
N ARG A 421 -15.51 8.98 -7.69
CA ARG A 421 -14.92 8.22 -8.80
C ARG A 421 -14.53 6.81 -8.37
N ALA A 422 -13.90 6.66 -7.19
CA ALA A 422 -13.55 5.38 -6.61
C ALA A 422 -14.79 4.53 -6.33
N GLN A 423 -15.81 5.10 -5.69
CA GLN A 423 -17.08 4.43 -5.44
C GLN A 423 -17.78 4.01 -6.76
N PHE A 424 -17.75 4.85 -7.80
CA PHE A 424 -18.26 4.44 -9.12
C PHE A 424 -17.45 3.29 -9.73
N GLY A 425 -16.15 3.26 -9.49
CA GLY A 425 -15.27 2.15 -9.87
C GLY A 425 -15.70 0.84 -9.20
N ASN A 426 -15.96 0.88 -7.90
CA ASN A 426 -16.41 -0.26 -7.10
C ASN A 426 -17.81 -0.74 -7.52
N VAL A 427 -18.76 0.16 -7.71
CA VAL A 427 -20.11 -0.20 -8.22
C VAL A 427 -20.00 -0.83 -9.62
N ARG A 428 -19.17 -0.29 -10.50
CA ARG A 428 -18.94 -0.88 -11.83
C ARG A 428 -18.31 -2.27 -11.74
N ARG A 429 -17.45 -2.49 -10.75
CA ARG A 429 -16.87 -3.81 -10.47
C ARG A 429 -17.95 -4.79 -10.06
N ALA A 430 -18.88 -4.40 -9.18
CA ALA A 430 -20.02 -5.23 -8.80
C ALA A 430 -20.92 -5.57 -10.02
N PHE A 431 -21.16 -4.63 -10.94
CA PHE A 431 -21.87 -4.94 -12.20
C PHE A 431 -21.15 -5.97 -13.05
N ARG A 432 -19.81 -5.87 -13.18
CA ARG A 432 -19.02 -6.88 -13.91
C ARG A 432 -19.08 -8.25 -13.24
N MET A 433 -19.22 -8.31 -11.92
CA MET A 433 -19.41 -9.57 -11.20
C MET A 433 -20.77 -10.19 -11.53
N ALA A 434 -21.84 -9.39 -11.61
CA ALA A 434 -23.15 -9.87 -12.04
C ALA A 434 -23.15 -10.34 -13.50
N GLU A 435 -22.58 -9.55 -14.43
CA GLU A 435 -22.39 -9.89 -15.83
C GLU A 435 -21.62 -11.21 -15.98
N PHE A 436 -20.56 -11.39 -15.20
CA PHE A 436 -19.77 -12.62 -15.21
C PHE A 436 -20.61 -13.83 -14.79
N LEU A 437 -21.41 -13.74 -13.73
CA LEU A 437 -22.30 -14.83 -13.30
C LEU A 437 -23.31 -15.24 -14.39
N GLU A 438 -23.77 -14.30 -15.22
CA GLU A 438 -24.71 -14.59 -16.29
C GLU A 438 -24.06 -15.14 -17.56
N THR A 439 -22.81 -14.74 -17.81
CA THR A 439 -22.09 -15.14 -19.02
C THR A 439 -21.25 -16.40 -18.81
N THR A 440 -20.98 -16.78 -17.57
CA THR A 440 -20.18 -17.96 -17.26
C THR A 440 -21.04 -19.23 -17.18
N GLU A 441 -20.47 -20.36 -17.60
CA GLU A 441 -21.06 -21.68 -17.43
C GLU A 441 -20.70 -22.33 -16.08
N PHE A 442 -19.91 -21.61 -15.23
CA PHE A 442 -19.40 -22.15 -13.96
C PHE A 442 -20.41 -22.17 -12.81
N VAL A 443 -21.39 -21.28 -12.85
CA VAL A 443 -22.29 -21.02 -11.74
C VAL A 443 -23.68 -20.63 -12.26
N ASP A 444 -24.72 -21.13 -11.61
CA ASP A 444 -26.07 -20.63 -11.86
C ASP A 444 -26.18 -19.15 -11.43
N PRO A 445 -26.69 -18.26 -12.28
CA PRO A 445 -26.78 -16.83 -11.98
C PRO A 445 -27.95 -16.57 -11.00
N THR A 446 -27.70 -16.84 -9.71
CA THR A 446 -28.67 -16.66 -8.64
C THR A 446 -28.28 -15.51 -7.70
N TRP A 447 -29.25 -14.90 -7.03
CA TRP A 447 -28.99 -13.89 -6.01
C TRP A 447 -28.10 -14.41 -4.87
N GLU A 448 -28.24 -15.68 -4.50
CA GLU A 448 -27.41 -16.34 -3.48
C GLU A 448 -25.94 -16.40 -3.92
N CYS A 449 -25.66 -16.85 -5.15
CA CYS A 449 -24.31 -16.88 -5.69
C CYS A 449 -23.71 -15.48 -5.81
N PHE A 450 -24.51 -14.48 -6.20
CA PHE A 450 -24.05 -13.10 -6.28
C PHE A 450 -23.76 -12.49 -4.90
N LYS A 451 -24.61 -12.79 -3.91
CA LYS A 451 -24.38 -12.42 -2.50
C LYS A 451 -23.05 -12.97 -1.99
N GLU A 452 -22.84 -14.27 -2.13
CA GLU A 452 -21.59 -14.89 -1.70
C GLU A 452 -20.34 -14.30 -2.38
N MET A 453 -20.44 -14.01 -3.67
CA MET A 453 -19.35 -13.39 -4.42
C MET A 453 -19.07 -11.97 -3.93
N LEU A 454 -20.10 -11.16 -3.65
CA LEU A 454 -19.95 -9.83 -3.09
C LEU A 454 -19.41 -9.87 -1.65
N GLU A 455 -19.87 -10.80 -0.83
CA GLU A 455 -19.40 -10.98 0.56
C GLU A 455 -17.93 -11.35 0.59
N ARG A 456 -17.49 -12.28 -0.25
CA ARG A 456 -16.07 -12.60 -0.40
C ARG A 456 -15.26 -11.41 -0.91
N ALA A 457 -15.76 -10.68 -1.89
CA ALA A 457 -15.10 -9.48 -2.38
C ALA A 457 -15.04 -8.36 -1.32
N HIS A 458 -16.03 -8.29 -0.44
CA HIS A 458 -16.06 -7.36 0.68
C HIS A 458 -15.05 -7.75 1.78
N GLU A 459 -15.00 -9.04 2.14
CA GLU A 459 -14.09 -9.55 3.17
C GLU A 459 -12.62 -9.53 2.73
N TYR A 460 -12.38 -9.85 1.45
CA TYR A 460 -11.05 -9.95 0.87
C TYR A 460 -10.74 -8.80 -0.10
N ALA A 461 -11.31 -7.63 0.14
CA ALA A 461 -11.07 -6.46 -0.72
C ALA A 461 -9.57 -6.29 -0.99
N PRO A 462 -9.13 -6.41 -2.24
CA PRO A 462 -7.72 -6.33 -2.53
C PRO A 462 -7.19 -4.94 -2.23
N GLN A 463 -6.16 -4.88 -1.43
CA GLN A 463 -5.34 -3.70 -1.18
C GLN A 463 -4.61 -3.19 -2.45
N GLN A 464 -5.03 -3.60 -3.64
CA GLN A 464 -4.34 -3.39 -4.91
C GLN A 464 -5.24 -2.86 -6.01
N ASN A 465 -5.98 -1.80 -5.77
CA ASN A 465 -6.50 -1.01 -6.87
C ASN A 465 -5.73 0.29 -6.93
N GLN A 466 -4.65 0.24 -7.69
CA GLN A 466 -3.86 1.43 -7.99
C GLN A 466 -4.63 2.28 -8.98
N THR A 467 -5.03 3.46 -8.55
CA THR A 467 -5.47 4.53 -9.45
C THR A 467 -4.21 5.13 -10.05
N SER A 468 -4.22 5.43 -11.33
CA SER A 468 -3.10 6.15 -11.93
C SER A 468 -2.95 7.53 -11.29
N ALA A 469 -1.73 7.93 -10.98
CA ALA A 469 -1.44 9.24 -10.38
C ALA A 469 -1.97 10.42 -11.22
N THR A 470 -2.11 10.24 -12.53
CA THR A 470 -2.73 11.22 -13.45
C THR A 470 -4.18 11.58 -13.14
N ASP A 471 -4.85 10.83 -12.31
CA ASP A 471 -6.25 11.06 -11.92
C ASP A 471 -6.41 11.82 -10.60
N LEU A 472 -5.30 12.21 -9.95
CA LEU A 472 -5.29 12.92 -8.68
C LEU A 472 -5.67 14.41 -8.88
N ASN A 473 -6.48 14.94 -7.98
CA ASN A 473 -7.04 16.31 -8.12
C ASN A 473 -6.43 17.33 -7.15
N GLY A 474 -5.33 16.93 -6.52
CA GLY A 474 -4.64 17.75 -5.52
C GLY A 474 -5.17 17.53 -4.11
N GLY A 475 -4.24 17.40 -3.16
CA GLY A 475 -4.49 17.15 -1.76
C GLY A 475 -3.28 16.52 -1.09
N VAL A 476 -3.38 16.25 0.21
CA VAL A 476 -2.35 15.51 0.94
C VAL A 476 -2.27 14.08 0.40
N ARG A 477 -1.08 13.66 -0.01
CA ARG A 477 -0.83 12.30 -0.45
C ARG A 477 -0.85 11.35 0.73
N VAL A 478 -1.84 10.44 0.80
CA VAL A 478 -1.93 9.43 1.86
C VAL A 478 -1.74 8.05 1.25
N ASP A 479 -0.58 7.43 1.47
CA ASP A 479 -0.26 6.17 0.83
C ASP A 479 0.74 5.32 1.64
N HIS A 480 1.04 4.11 1.16
CA HIS A 480 2.08 3.28 1.77
C HIS A 480 3.47 3.63 1.22
N LEU A 481 4.52 3.36 2.01
CA LEU A 481 5.91 3.74 1.73
C LEU A 481 6.39 3.41 0.31
N GLN A 482 5.96 2.29 -0.27
CA GLN A 482 6.39 1.90 -1.62
C GLN A 482 5.68 2.70 -2.72
N ALA A 483 4.48 3.22 -2.45
CA ALA A 483 3.72 4.00 -3.43
C ALA A 483 4.32 5.38 -3.65
N ILE A 484 5.00 5.92 -2.65
CA ILE A 484 5.69 7.23 -2.72
C ILE A 484 7.18 7.11 -3.10
N LYS A 485 7.64 5.91 -3.45
CA LYS A 485 9.01 5.72 -3.94
C LYS A 485 9.26 6.54 -5.20
N ASN A 486 10.36 7.29 -5.24
CA ASN A 486 10.75 8.23 -6.30
C ASN A 486 9.81 9.44 -6.47
N GLU A 487 8.87 9.66 -5.57
CA GLU A 487 8.15 10.92 -5.46
C GLU A 487 8.89 11.88 -4.52
N SER A 488 8.61 13.18 -4.61
CA SER A 488 9.23 14.22 -3.80
C SER A 488 8.15 15.13 -3.22
N PHE A 489 8.20 15.33 -1.91
CA PHE A 489 7.28 16.18 -1.15
C PHE A 489 8.07 17.10 -0.25
N ARG A 490 7.63 18.35 -0.08
CA ARG A 490 8.29 19.27 0.83
C ARG A 490 8.21 18.80 2.29
N ALA A 491 7.09 18.13 2.68
CA ALA A 491 6.96 17.50 3.97
C ALA A 491 6.43 16.06 3.86
N VAL A 492 7.01 15.14 4.63
CA VAL A 492 6.55 13.75 4.75
C VAL A 492 6.34 13.39 6.21
N PHE A 493 5.18 12.82 6.51
CA PHE A 493 4.83 12.25 7.80
C PHE A 493 4.90 10.72 7.72
N LEU A 494 5.84 10.11 8.44
CA LEU A 494 5.94 8.67 8.62
C LEU A 494 5.15 8.29 9.86
N VAL A 495 4.00 7.65 9.71
CA VAL A 495 3.11 7.35 10.83
C VAL A 495 3.30 5.94 11.39
N ASN A 496 2.87 5.74 12.64
CA ASN A 496 2.93 4.47 13.36
C ASN A 496 4.36 3.91 13.53
N LEU A 497 5.33 4.79 13.86
CA LEU A 497 6.72 4.36 14.08
C LEU A 497 6.89 3.68 15.46
N VAL A 498 6.15 2.61 15.66
CA VAL A 498 6.21 1.72 16.83
C VAL A 498 6.85 0.38 16.48
N ASP A 499 7.43 -0.34 17.45
CA ASP A 499 8.18 -1.58 17.19
C ASP A 499 7.28 -2.74 16.72
N SER A 500 6.00 -2.73 17.08
CA SER A 500 4.97 -3.66 16.55
C SER A 500 4.72 -3.50 15.04
N GLU A 501 5.00 -2.31 14.48
CA GLU A 501 4.90 -2.02 13.06
C GLU A 501 6.28 -2.04 12.38
N TYR A 502 7.29 -1.35 12.93
CA TYR A 502 8.63 -1.22 12.36
C TYR A 502 9.71 -1.75 13.32
N PRO A 503 10.16 -3.03 13.17
CA PRO A 503 9.94 -3.93 12.03
C PRO A 503 8.64 -4.71 12.07
N GLY A 504 7.94 -4.82 13.20
CA GLY A 504 6.84 -5.72 13.40
C GLY A 504 7.27 -7.20 13.40
N ASP A 505 6.30 -8.09 13.46
CA ASP A 505 6.57 -9.52 13.42
C ASP A 505 6.82 -10.02 11.99
N PRO A 506 7.81 -10.90 11.79
CA PRO A 506 8.06 -11.52 10.49
C PRO A 506 6.97 -12.55 10.20
N PHE A 507 5.94 -12.13 9.49
CA PHE A 507 4.81 -12.97 9.14
C PHE A 507 4.72 -13.15 7.62
N LEU A 508 4.76 -14.40 7.14
CA LEU A 508 4.72 -14.72 5.71
C LEU A 508 3.34 -15.18 5.25
N THR A 509 2.79 -16.17 5.94
CA THR A 509 1.47 -16.70 5.67
C THR A 509 0.87 -17.24 6.98
N ARG A 510 -0.45 -17.33 7.07
CA ARG A 510 -1.11 -18.01 8.20
C ARG A 510 -1.06 -19.52 8.05
N LEU A 511 -1.01 -20.00 6.81
CA LEU A 511 -0.93 -21.41 6.45
C LEU A 511 0.38 -22.04 6.92
N PHE A 512 1.50 -21.35 6.70
CA PHE A 512 2.80 -21.86 7.09
C PHE A 512 3.39 -21.01 8.21
N PRO A 513 3.39 -21.49 9.47
CA PRO A 513 4.06 -20.82 10.56
C PRO A 513 5.52 -20.53 10.22
N THR A 514 6.03 -19.35 10.62
CA THR A 514 7.39 -18.89 10.32
C THR A 514 8.48 -19.93 10.62
N GLU A 515 8.33 -20.69 11.72
CA GLU A 515 9.28 -21.75 12.09
C GLU A 515 9.28 -22.90 11.09
N ARG A 516 8.13 -23.22 10.50
CA ARG A 516 8.01 -24.25 9.47
C ARG A 516 8.57 -23.76 8.15
N VAL A 517 8.26 -22.54 7.75
CA VAL A 517 8.81 -21.90 6.55
C VAL A 517 10.34 -21.88 6.62
N ALA A 518 10.93 -21.52 7.76
CA ALA A 518 12.37 -21.54 7.97
C ALA A 518 13.02 -22.93 7.88
N SER A 519 12.23 -24.00 7.88
CA SER A 519 12.70 -25.38 7.71
C SER A 519 12.43 -25.97 6.32
N MET A 520 11.70 -25.24 5.45
CA MET A 520 11.39 -25.70 4.09
C MET A 520 12.52 -25.30 3.13
N PRO A 521 13.19 -26.24 2.47
CA PRO A 521 14.07 -25.88 1.38
C PRO A 521 13.26 -25.24 0.25
N ASP A 522 13.80 -24.22 -0.40
CA ASP A 522 13.24 -23.57 -1.59
C ASP A 522 11.92 -22.77 -1.43
N TYR A 523 11.34 -22.69 -0.25
CA TYR A 523 10.14 -21.86 -0.05
C TYR A 523 10.47 -20.51 0.51
N PRO A 524 9.92 -19.62 -0.11
CA PRO A 524 10.11 -18.81 -1.32
C PRO A 524 11.54 -18.26 -1.42
N GLY A 525 12.53 -19.07 -1.24
CA GLY A 525 13.95 -18.72 -1.19
C GLY A 525 14.46 -18.18 0.14
N VAL A 526 13.54 -17.84 1.05
CA VAL A 526 13.85 -17.31 2.40
C VAL A 526 14.56 -18.31 3.30
N THR A 527 14.32 -19.59 3.07
CA THR A 527 14.83 -20.67 3.87
C THR A 527 16.31 -20.90 3.68
N GLU A 528 16.88 -20.44 2.57
CA GLU A 528 18.30 -20.48 2.31
C GLU A 528 19.06 -19.28 2.91
N LEU A 529 18.38 -18.32 3.52
CA LEU A 529 19.02 -17.19 4.16
C LEU A 529 19.82 -17.62 5.38
N ASP A 530 21.12 -17.58 5.24
CA ASP A 530 22.08 -17.72 6.34
C ASP A 530 22.71 -16.35 6.68
N GLY A 531 23.58 -16.34 7.69
CA GLY A 531 24.28 -15.12 8.09
C GLY A 531 25.04 -14.45 6.93
N PRO A 532 25.85 -15.17 6.14
CA PRO A 532 26.53 -14.64 4.98
C PRO A 532 25.61 -14.02 3.91
N ASN A 533 24.46 -14.64 3.64
CA ASN A 533 23.48 -14.12 2.68
C ASN A 533 22.87 -12.81 3.17
N VAL A 534 22.53 -12.72 4.47
CA VAL A 534 22.03 -11.48 5.06
C VAL A 534 23.10 -10.39 5.04
N ASP A 535 24.35 -10.73 5.37
CA ASP A 535 25.47 -9.78 5.33
C ASP A 535 25.77 -9.28 3.90
N ALA A 536 25.57 -10.12 2.88
CA ALA A 536 25.70 -9.70 1.49
C ALA A 536 24.58 -8.72 1.07
N THR A 537 23.37 -8.92 1.62
CA THR A 537 22.21 -8.06 1.31
C THR A 537 22.28 -6.74 2.08
N PHE A 538 22.67 -6.79 3.34
CA PHE A 538 22.72 -5.64 4.25
C PHE A 538 24.10 -5.57 4.92
N PRO A 539 25.13 -5.08 4.20
CA PRO A 539 26.53 -5.18 4.66
C PRO A 539 26.82 -4.37 5.94
N THR A 540 26.01 -3.38 6.23
CA THR A 540 26.16 -2.51 7.41
C THR A 540 25.18 -2.84 8.54
N SER A 541 24.46 -3.97 8.44
CA SER A 541 23.47 -4.36 9.43
C SER A 541 24.06 -4.50 10.83
N SER A 542 23.52 -3.76 11.80
CA SER A 542 23.85 -3.85 13.22
C SER A 542 22.88 -4.76 13.98
N THR A 543 21.87 -5.29 13.32
CA THR A 543 20.79 -6.06 13.95
C THR A 543 21.32 -7.32 14.64
N ALA A 544 21.12 -7.39 15.96
CA ALA A 544 21.67 -8.45 16.82
C ALA A 544 20.90 -9.78 16.78
N SER A 545 19.94 -9.96 15.86
CA SER A 545 19.16 -11.20 15.78
C SER A 545 20.04 -12.40 15.45
N SER A 546 19.91 -13.48 16.22
CA SER A 546 20.64 -14.72 15.97
C SER A 546 20.05 -15.55 14.82
N ARG A 547 18.82 -15.22 14.37
CA ARG A 547 18.12 -15.90 13.27
C ARG A 547 18.26 -15.09 11.99
N PRO A 548 18.87 -15.62 10.94
CA PRO A 548 19.07 -14.89 9.67
C PRO A 548 17.77 -14.35 9.08
N PHE A 549 16.69 -15.13 9.12
CA PHE A 549 15.38 -14.71 8.64
C PHE A 549 14.82 -13.50 9.40
N ALA A 550 14.83 -13.51 10.72
CA ALA A 550 14.35 -12.37 11.52
C ALA A 550 15.21 -11.12 11.29
N ARG A 551 16.51 -11.29 11.13
CA ARG A 551 17.42 -10.19 10.81
C ARG A 551 17.14 -9.63 9.41
N TYR A 552 16.95 -10.48 8.41
CA TYR A 552 16.57 -10.05 7.07
C TYR A 552 15.27 -9.27 7.07
N HIS A 553 14.23 -9.77 7.75
CA HIS A 553 12.95 -9.08 7.89
C HIS A 553 13.11 -7.70 8.53
N THR A 554 13.89 -7.61 9.61
CA THR A 554 14.16 -6.33 10.30
C THR A 554 14.84 -5.33 9.37
N GLU A 555 15.89 -5.74 8.67
CA GLU A 555 16.63 -4.89 7.73
C GLU A 555 15.79 -4.47 6.52
N HIS A 556 14.94 -5.36 6.04
CA HIS A 556 14.01 -5.07 4.96
C HIS A 556 12.94 -4.04 5.35
N ALA A 557 12.40 -4.14 6.59
CA ALA A 557 11.48 -3.14 7.12
C ALA A 557 12.16 -1.76 7.29
N ARG A 558 13.42 -1.75 7.76
CA ARG A 558 14.24 -0.53 7.86
C ARG A 558 14.44 0.12 6.49
N ARG A 559 14.69 -0.69 5.46
CA ARG A 559 14.84 -0.23 4.09
C ARG A 559 13.56 0.42 3.53
N ARG A 560 12.40 -0.15 3.83
CA ARG A 560 11.12 0.46 3.47
C ARG A 560 10.93 1.83 4.13
N LEU A 561 11.30 1.93 5.42
CA LEU A 561 11.27 3.19 6.13
C LEU A 561 12.19 4.25 5.48
N ALA A 562 13.37 3.82 5.03
CA ALA A 562 14.31 4.69 4.31
C ALA A 562 13.70 5.27 3.03
N ILE A 563 12.93 4.47 2.28
CA ILE A 563 12.24 4.94 1.06
C ILE A 563 11.25 6.04 1.38
N GLY A 564 10.40 5.86 2.41
CA GLY A 564 9.48 6.90 2.83
C GLY A 564 10.18 8.18 3.28
N ALA A 565 11.28 8.04 4.03
CA ALA A 565 12.07 9.19 4.46
C ALA A 565 12.75 9.92 3.28
N ALA A 566 13.13 9.18 2.23
CA ALA A 566 13.79 9.74 1.04
C ALA A 566 12.86 10.62 0.19
N ALA A 567 11.54 10.48 0.36
CA ALA A 567 10.56 11.31 -0.33
C ALA A 567 10.42 12.72 0.28
N ALA A 568 11.08 13.03 1.42
CA ALA A 568 11.00 14.31 2.10
C ALA A 568 12.14 15.24 1.67
N ASP A 569 11.80 16.44 1.21
CA ASP A 569 12.78 17.46 0.82
C ASP A 569 13.14 18.42 1.96
N GLU A 570 12.14 19.00 2.63
CA GLU A 570 12.36 20.06 3.62
C GLU A 570 12.08 19.57 5.06
N HIS A 571 10.97 18.84 5.27
CA HIS A 571 10.52 18.42 6.59
C HIS A 571 10.19 16.93 6.63
N LEU A 572 10.78 16.21 7.57
CA LEU A 572 10.45 14.82 7.87
C LEU A 572 9.88 14.74 9.28
N TYR A 573 8.64 14.26 9.40
CA TYR A 573 8.00 14.00 10.67
C TYR A 573 7.97 12.49 10.94
N CYS A 574 8.55 12.08 12.06
CA CYS A 574 8.56 10.71 12.54
C CYS A 574 7.52 10.57 13.65
N CYS A 575 6.35 10.02 13.30
CA CYS A 575 5.19 10.01 14.20
C CYS A 575 5.06 8.66 14.91
N LEU A 576 4.86 8.68 16.24
CA LEU A 576 4.65 7.51 17.07
C LEU A 576 3.58 7.77 18.13
N TYR A 577 3.10 6.69 18.76
CA TYR A 577 2.16 6.75 19.87
C TYR A 577 2.61 5.83 21.02
N GLU A 578 2.13 6.07 22.26
CA GLU A 578 2.55 5.31 23.44
C GLU A 578 1.64 4.12 23.76
N TYR A 579 0.35 4.17 23.39
CA TYR A 579 -0.64 3.14 23.71
C TYR A 579 -1.39 2.69 22.46
N GLU A 580 -1.49 1.38 22.26
CA GLU A 580 -2.31 0.79 21.20
C GLU A 580 -3.81 0.93 21.52
N ASP A 581 -4.15 0.72 22.79
CA ASP A 581 -5.47 1.03 23.34
C ASP A 581 -5.28 1.85 24.62
N ALA A 582 -5.59 3.13 24.54
CA ALA A 582 -5.46 4.05 25.67
C ALA A 582 -6.39 3.65 26.83
N ALA A 583 -7.54 3.02 26.55
CA ALA A 583 -8.48 2.57 27.57
C ALA A 583 -7.99 1.33 28.32
N LEU A 584 -7.19 0.48 27.68
CA LEU A 584 -6.59 -0.73 28.25
C LEU A 584 -5.17 -0.49 28.80
N GLU A 585 -4.60 0.71 28.63
CA GLU A 585 -3.21 1.06 28.99
C GLU A 585 -2.19 0.08 28.37
N GLU A 586 -2.46 -0.44 27.16
CA GLU A 586 -1.56 -1.34 26.45
C GLU A 586 -0.45 -0.54 25.80
N ARG A 587 0.69 -0.49 26.47
CA ARG A 587 1.82 0.35 26.08
C ARG A 587 2.64 -0.31 24.96
N VAL A 588 2.91 0.45 23.90
CA VAL A 588 3.81 0.07 22.81
C VAL A 588 5.17 0.74 22.95
N GLN A 589 6.16 0.19 22.25
CA GLN A 589 7.52 0.75 22.22
C GLN A 589 7.74 1.52 20.93
N ALA A 590 8.45 2.63 21.00
CA ALA A 590 8.93 3.31 19.80
C ALA A 590 9.73 2.35 18.91
N SER A 591 9.64 2.52 17.62
CA SER A 591 10.44 1.75 16.67
C SER A 591 11.93 1.82 17.01
N ARG A 592 12.59 0.66 17.03
CA ARG A 592 14.04 0.59 17.24
C ARG A 592 14.82 1.40 16.22
N PHE A 593 14.30 1.56 15.01
CA PHE A 593 14.93 2.37 13.96
C PHE A 593 14.89 3.86 14.28
N LEU A 594 13.74 4.35 14.76
CA LEU A 594 13.59 5.72 15.20
C LEU A 594 14.43 6.00 16.46
N THR A 595 14.43 5.07 17.42
CA THR A 595 15.24 5.17 18.63
C THR A 595 16.73 5.30 18.29
N ALA A 596 17.24 4.45 17.38
CA ALA A 596 18.63 4.53 16.94
C ALA A 596 18.94 5.85 16.21
N ALA A 597 18.05 6.31 15.33
CA ALA A 597 18.22 7.59 14.64
C ALA A 597 18.23 8.78 15.63
N TYR A 598 17.37 8.75 16.64
CA TYR A 598 17.31 9.79 17.66
C TYR A 598 18.60 9.83 18.52
N GLU A 599 19.23 8.66 18.76
CA GLU A 599 20.49 8.58 19.51
C GLU A 599 21.70 9.02 18.68
N ASP A 600 21.73 8.69 17.40
CA ASP A 600 22.93 8.84 16.54
C ASP A 600 22.93 10.16 15.74
N LEU A 601 21.75 10.72 15.43
CA LEU A 601 21.61 11.89 14.58
C LEU A 601 21.22 13.14 15.40
N PRO A 602 22.11 14.12 15.57
CA PRO A 602 21.87 15.28 16.45
C PRO A 602 20.77 16.24 15.95
N TRP A 603 20.33 16.08 14.70
CA TRP A 603 19.25 16.89 14.11
C TRP A 603 17.87 16.23 14.18
N VAL A 604 17.77 14.99 14.66
CA VAL A 604 16.49 14.36 14.97
C VAL A 604 16.08 14.82 16.36
N THR A 605 15.05 15.64 16.43
CA THR A 605 14.61 16.29 17.66
C THR A 605 13.12 16.08 17.89
N GLU A 606 12.67 16.20 19.13
CA GLU A 606 11.23 16.27 19.40
C GLU A 606 10.64 17.48 18.67
N ALA A 607 9.40 17.32 18.17
CA ALA A 607 8.66 18.44 17.62
C ALA A 607 8.49 19.53 18.69
N ASP A 608 8.53 20.79 18.28
CA ASP A 608 8.18 21.89 19.16
C ASP A 608 6.72 21.71 19.66
N GLU A 609 6.35 22.36 20.78
CA GLU A 609 4.96 22.33 21.26
C GLU A 609 3.98 22.61 20.12
N PRO A 610 2.89 21.82 20.01
CA PRO A 610 1.99 21.87 18.86
C PRO A 610 1.44 23.30 18.66
N HIS A 611 1.64 23.82 17.47
CA HIS A 611 1.02 25.09 17.10
C HIS A 611 -0.46 24.86 16.84
N ILE A 612 -1.31 25.36 17.73
CA ILE A 612 -2.77 25.25 17.59
C ILE A 612 -3.21 26.10 16.40
N THR A 613 -3.40 25.47 15.27
CA THR A 613 -3.74 26.14 14.00
C THR A 613 -5.19 25.94 13.58
N SER A 614 -5.84 24.88 14.11
CA SER A 614 -7.24 24.57 13.82
C SER A 614 -8.15 24.72 15.03
N GLU A 615 -9.43 24.98 14.78
CA GLU A 615 -10.46 25.06 15.82
C GLU A 615 -10.60 23.72 16.57
N GLN A 616 -10.44 22.59 15.86
CA GLN A 616 -10.51 21.25 16.42
C GLN A 616 -9.27 20.94 17.30
N ALA A 617 -8.09 21.34 16.87
CA ALA A 617 -6.88 21.22 17.69
C ALA A 617 -6.98 22.07 18.96
N ALA A 618 -7.57 23.27 18.86
CA ALA A 618 -7.85 24.11 20.02
C ALA A 618 -8.83 23.44 21.00
N GLU A 619 -9.89 22.84 20.47
CA GLU A 619 -10.86 22.08 21.29
C GLU A 619 -10.20 20.91 22.01
N LYS A 620 -9.40 20.11 21.29
CA LYS A 620 -8.67 18.98 21.85
C LYS A 620 -7.65 19.40 22.90
N TYR A 621 -6.87 20.43 22.61
CA TYR A 621 -5.91 20.99 23.57
C TYR A 621 -6.58 21.47 24.87
N LEU A 622 -7.71 22.16 24.76
CA LEU A 622 -8.47 22.59 25.95
C LEU A 622 -9.02 21.40 26.74
N LEU A 623 -9.47 20.34 26.06
CA LEU A 623 -9.97 19.14 26.73
C LEU A 623 -8.84 18.33 27.39
N SER A 624 -7.67 18.22 26.78
CA SER A 624 -6.51 17.53 27.36
C SER A 624 -6.02 18.27 28.64
N ARG A 625 -5.93 19.58 28.58
CA ARG A 625 -5.58 20.38 29.80
C ARG A 625 -6.55 20.16 30.96
N VAL A 626 -7.83 19.98 30.67
CA VAL A 626 -8.82 19.64 31.72
C VAL A 626 -8.59 18.24 32.26
N ASP A 627 -8.31 17.28 31.42
CA ASP A 627 -8.05 15.89 31.83
C ASP A 627 -6.76 15.80 32.67
N ASP A 628 -5.71 16.54 32.29
CA ASP A 628 -4.46 16.64 33.05
C ASP A 628 -4.69 17.26 34.43
N ALA A 629 -5.40 18.37 34.51
CA ALA A 629 -5.77 19.00 35.74
C ALA A 629 -6.61 18.08 36.66
N LEU A 630 -7.55 17.34 36.08
CA LEU A 630 -8.36 16.35 36.80
C LEU A 630 -7.55 15.12 37.22
N ALA A 631 -6.59 14.66 36.39
CA ALA A 631 -5.69 13.56 36.72
C ALA A 631 -4.75 13.92 37.86
N GLU A 632 -4.30 15.19 37.92
CA GLU A 632 -3.49 15.71 39.03
C GLU A 632 -4.25 15.71 40.37
N VAL A 633 -5.52 16.14 40.35
CA VAL A 633 -6.40 16.05 41.51
C VAL A 633 -6.65 14.60 41.96
N ARG A 634 -6.80 13.67 41.02
CA ARG A 634 -6.97 12.23 41.31
C ARG A 634 -5.71 11.64 41.94
N ARG A 635 -4.53 11.95 41.38
CA ARG A 635 -3.23 11.50 41.91
C ARG A 635 -2.98 12.02 43.34
N ALA A 636 -3.30 13.28 43.59
CA ALA A 636 -3.20 13.86 44.91
C ALA A 636 -4.09 13.14 45.95
N ASN A 637 -5.29 12.73 45.56
CA ASN A 637 -6.23 12.05 46.43
C ASN A 637 -5.83 10.60 46.74
N SER A 638 -5.02 9.97 45.87
CA SER A 638 -4.58 8.57 46.02
C SER A 638 -3.21 8.39 46.68
N GLN A 639 -2.35 9.44 46.71
CA GLN A 639 -0.93 9.30 47.07
C GLN A 639 -0.46 10.22 48.19
N ASP A 640 -1.32 10.92 48.93
CA ASP A 640 -0.98 11.89 49.95
C ASP A 640 -0.06 13.05 49.46
N VAL A 641 -0.17 13.39 48.15
CA VAL A 641 0.54 14.50 47.51
C VAL A 641 -0.31 15.76 47.63
N THR A 642 0.26 16.86 48.07
CA THR A 642 -0.42 18.17 48.11
C THR A 642 -0.39 18.81 46.73
N VAL A 643 -1.54 18.86 46.04
CA VAL A 643 -1.75 19.63 44.83
C VAL A 643 -2.29 21.02 45.21
N SER A 644 -1.84 22.03 44.52
CA SER A 644 -2.36 23.39 44.64
C SER A 644 -3.73 23.46 43.96
N LEU A 645 -4.79 23.28 44.75
CA LEU A 645 -6.16 23.44 44.24
C LEU A 645 -6.41 24.83 43.61
N ASP A 646 -5.65 25.84 44.09
CA ASP A 646 -5.74 27.21 43.57
C ASP A 646 -5.20 27.30 42.13
N GLU A 647 -4.18 26.48 41.77
CA GLU A 647 -3.62 26.41 40.40
C GLU A 647 -4.58 25.70 39.46
N VAL A 648 -5.15 24.57 39.88
CA VAL A 648 -6.15 23.83 39.11
C VAL A 648 -7.42 24.68 38.89
N GLU A 649 -7.86 25.42 39.91
CA GLU A 649 -9.03 26.32 39.83
C GLU A 649 -8.75 27.49 38.86
N ALA A 650 -7.51 28.03 38.86
CA ALA A 650 -7.10 29.08 37.95
C ALA A 650 -7.07 28.57 36.48
N GLU A 651 -6.53 27.40 36.25
CA GLU A 651 -6.44 26.77 34.93
C GLU A 651 -7.84 26.45 34.36
N LEU A 652 -8.71 25.85 35.13
CA LEU A 652 -10.11 25.60 34.72
C LEU A 652 -10.86 26.91 34.46
N GLY A 653 -10.53 27.98 35.20
CA GLY A 653 -11.06 29.33 34.99
C GLY A 653 -10.63 29.93 33.64
N GLU A 654 -9.34 29.80 33.28
CA GLU A 654 -8.84 30.23 31.95
C GLU A 654 -9.51 29.49 30.80
N ILE A 655 -9.68 28.17 30.90
CA ILE A 655 -10.38 27.37 29.92
C ILE A 655 -11.83 27.81 29.76
N GLN A 656 -12.51 28.10 30.88
CA GLN A 656 -13.89 28.60 30.85
C GLN A 656 -14.00 29.97 30.16
N ASP A 657 -13.05 30.89 30.44
CA ASP A 657 -13.00 32.19 29.79
C ASP A 657 -12.77 32.10 28.27
N LEU A 658 -11.91 31.17 27.82
CA LEU A 658 -11.68 30.89 26.38
C LEU A 658 -12.93 30.33 25.69
N LEU A 659 -13.65 29.43 26.36
CA LEU A 659 -14.89 28.86 25.86
C LEU A 659 -16.03 29.89 25.78
N GLU A 660 -16.05 30.88 26.66
CA GLU A 660 -17.04 31.97 26.61
C GLU A 660 -16.83 32.89 25.39
N GLN A 661 -15.61 32.93 24.83
CA GLN A 661 -15.26 33.72 23.66
C GLN A 661 -15.57 32.97 22.32
N SER A 662 -15.69 31.66 22.31
CA SER A 662 -15.81 30.82 21.12
C SER A 662 -17.23 30.65 20.52
N GLY A 663 -18.26 31.31 21.07
CA GLY A 663 -19.60 31.36 20.47
C GLY A 663 -20.43 30.08 20.65
N SER A 664 -21.26 29.71 19.63
CA SER A 664 -22.23 28.61 19.76
C SER A 664 -21.62 27.22 19.88
N ARG A 665 -20.46 26.98 19.29
CA ARG A 665 -19.68 25.74 19.43
C ARG A 665 -19.10 25.56 20.83
N GLY A 666 -18.79 26.67 21.52
CA GLY A 666 -18.42 26.66 22.92
C GLY A 666 -19.50 26.14 23.86
N ASP A 667 -20.76 26.05 23.42
CA ASP A 667 -21.85 25.49 24.25
C ASP A 667 -21.78 23.96 24.32
N ASP A 668 -21.46 23.28 23.21
CA ASP A 668 -21.30 21.82 23.14
C ASP A 668 -20.03 21.40 23.93
N LEU A 669 -18.96 22.16 23.77
CA LEU A 669 -17.71 21.94 24.51
C LEU A 669 -17.89 22.14 26.02
N ARG A 670 -18.63 23.16 26.44
CA ARG A 670 -19.00 23.37 27.85
C ARG A 670 -19.84 22.22 28.43
N GLU A 671 -20.71 21.62 27.62
CA GLU A 671 -21.51 20.46 28.03
C GLU A 671 -20.61 19.22 28.20
N ALA A 672 -19.68 18.96 27.27
CA ALA A 672 -18.68 17.89 27.35
C ALA A 672 -17.75 18.08 28.58
N LEU A 673 -17.32 19.28 28.83
CA LEU A 673 -16.47 19.63 29.95
C LEU A 673 -17.19 19.45 31.29
N ARG A 674 -18.47 19.85 31.39
CA ARG A 674 -19.31 19.59 32.57
C ARG A 674 -19.48 18.10 32.82
N ALA A 675 -19.71 17.32 31.77
CA ALA A 675 -19.86 15.88 31.88
C ALA A 675 -18.58 15.22 32.43
N ARG A 676 -17.39 15.63 31.94
CA ARG A 676 -16.09 15.14 32.45
C ARG A 676 -15.86 15.52 33.93
N VAL A 677 -16.11 16.76 34.31
CA VAL A 677 -15.99 17.22 35.68
C VAL A 677 -17.00 16.54 36.62
N GLU A 678 -18.25 16.33 36.17
CA GLU A 678 -19.25 15.57 36.89
C GLU A 678 -18.88 14.11 37.08
N PHE A 679 -18.30 13.49 36.06
CA PHE A 679 -17.79 12.12 36.12
C PHE A 679 -16.64 12.01 37.13
N ALA A 680 -15.65 12.88 37.04
CA ALA A 680 -14.53 12.95 37.98
C ALA A 680 -14.99 13.19 39.44
N ASN A 681 -15.99 14.07 39.67
CA ASN A 681 -16.61 14.28 40.97
C ASN A 681 -17.37 13.04 41.47
N GLY A 682 -17.92 12.22 40.57
CA GLY A 682 -18.60 10.97 40.92
C GLY A 682 -17.64 9.88 41.40
N GLU A 683 -16.44 9.82 40.85
CA GLU A 683 -15.37 8.90 41.27
C GLU A 683 -14.76 9.30 42.63
N VAL A 684 -14.57 10.58 42.83
CA VAL A 684 -14.03 11.12 44.12
C VAL A 684 -15.00 10.92 45.29
N ARG A 685 -16.30 10.77 45.01
CA ARG A 685 -17.32 10.54 46.06
C ARG A 685 -17.54 9.07 46.43
N ARG A 686 -16.88 8.11 45.76
CA ARG A 686 -16.91 6.70 46.11
C ARG A 686 -15.72 6.30 46.95
#